data_f941b6f509b3d372a1aedddc483b5cb6
#
_entry.id   f941b6f509b3d372a1aedddc483b5cb6
#
_cell.length_a   1.000
_cell.length_b   1.000
_cell.length_c   1.000
_cell.angle_alpha   90.00
_cell.angle_beta   90.00
_cell.angle_gamma   90.00
#
_symmetry.space_group_name_H-M   'P 1'
#
loop_
_entity.id
_entity.type
_entity.pdbx_description
1 polymer ?
#
loop_
_entity_poly.entity_id
_entity_poly.type
_entity_poly.pdbx_seq_one_letter_code
_entity_poly.pdbx_strand_id
1 'polypeptide(L)'
;MSDPSPRVAFVVSHTHWDREWYQSFGEFRVDMDRAFRPVFADLEAGRLDHFVLDGQTILLDDYLAVRPTERERIRNLVLSGRLAVGPWYILPDEFLVSGEATVRNLTLGHQAASQLGGVQKVGYMPDSFGHVAQVPQLLRGVGIDSFIYTRGNADEIDRLGWEFTWRAPDGSEVLAINQVRGYCNAGGLGMHEIWHAHTPREVDPDRAVAQVREIFQAYAERAHGDVVLLNNGCDHFPPPRDLDRILAALKEAFPATEFRRGSFRDYLETVRASAPTLEAYEGELLGGRLHHILSGVWSTRMYLKQANERAQVLLSETVEPMAACSRFLHDAEYPAGQIDTCWKELLQNHPHDSICGCSTDEVHREMETRFESVIRSGEQLLRRNLKDLAPTFGPRADDDRETVLCVANSLPVDRTEVVRRLVVLQPPAVDASRLVLLGDDGRRVPFRIERVQRVERFWGIDYRVELDGERQARRFGVYEDRFGLRILRPESERDTADTFLTIEFLADLPALGHARFVLTETDDDEVGTVTPDPVAVSGNEIDNGLCRVRLHPDGSFDLLHRTTGREMRNLNVLEDTEDVGDEYDFSRATRSETLTSRGVEGVVRCVREGGWSAILSARFELDLPDSATPDRKSRSDTRRPCPVEVRVELRTGSPVVRIETRIDNRVEDHRLRALFPTGVIADHVWSDGHFLVNRRGMPDPDIGADWVQPPTGTYPQQEYSLVQDETGGLALLNRGLPEVEARSRDDGTVELALTLLRSVGWLSRDDFDSRRHSNAGPTLFTPEAQCPGEHVFRYAVLPFEGEFREAGVRSWSRRYRVKPVTVQGVLAGSTKGGQSLVRQESGRATVTAIKRHERRDTLVVRLYNPFSGPIQETLWTDATIAGAWLTDLLEEREAELPARPHHIDLAIEPHRIVTVELEIVSP
;
A
#
# COMPACT_ATOMS: atom_id res chain seq x y z
N MET A 1 0.58 4.17 -52.24
CA MET A 1 0.32 4.12 -50.80
C MET A 1 0.04 5.57 -50.38
N SER A 2 -1.06 5.84 -49.71
CA SER A 2 -1.36 7.18 -49.14
C SER A 2 -0.25 7.55 -48.17
N ASP A 3 0.13 8.79 -48.15
CA ASP A 3 1.09 9.33 -47.18
C ASP A 3 0.58 9.01 -45.74
N PRO A 4 1.34 8.30 -44.90
CA PRO A 4 0.91 7.92 -43.56
C PRO A 4 0.91 9.08 -42.56
N SER A 5 1.15 10.31 -43.03
CA SER A 5 1.29 11.50 -42.20
C SER A 5 -0.06 11.93 -41.59
N PRO A 6 -0.15 12.18 -40.27
CA PRO A 6 -1.34 12.72 -39.62
C PRO A 6 -1.59 14.16 -40.10
N ARG A 7 -2.84 14.64 -39.98
CA ARG A 7 -3.20 16.02 -40.33
C ARG A 7 -2.56 17.04 -39.37
N VAL A 8 -2.50 16.70 -38.07
CA VAL A 8 -1.94 17.57 -37.02
C VAL A 8 -0.93 16.79 -36.18
N ALA A 9 0.21 17.38 -35.94
CA ALA A 9 1.21 16.91 -34.99
C ALA A 9 1.42 17.95 -33.90
N PHE A 10 1.11 17.57 -32.66
CA PHE A 10 1.31 18.39 -31.47
C PHE A 10 2.67 18.12 -30.83
N VAL A 11 3.51 19.14 -30.77
CA VAL A 11 4.79 19.10 -30.06
C VAL A 11 4.57 19.69 -28.66
N VAL A 12 4.62 18.81 -27.65
CA VAL A 12 4.52 19.20 -26.24
C VAL A 12 5.89 19.07 -25.58
N SER A 13 6.45 20.22 -25.15
CA SER A 13 7.71 20.22 -24.39
C SER A 13 7.44 19.87 -22.95
N HIS A 14 8.16 18.86 -22.45
CA HIS A 14 8.02 18.34 -21.09
C HIS A 14 9.36 17.79 -20.55
N THR A 15 9.36 17.29 -19.33
CA THR A 15 10.36 16.38 -18.80
C THR A 15 9.63 15.22 -18.12
N HIS A 16 10.24 14.04 -18.03
CA HIS A 16 10.02 13.11 -16.97
C HIS A 16 11.13 13.28 -15.93
N TRP A 17 10.81 13.28 -14.65
CA TRP A 17 11.79 13.55 -13.62
C TRP A 17 11.57 12.63 -12.42
N ASP A 18 12.38 11.57 -12.34
CA ASP A 18 12.43 10.76 -11.16
C ASP A 18 13.07 11.54 -10.03
N ARG A 19 12.40 11.59 -8.90
CA ARG A 19 12.89 12.27 -7.72
C ARG A 19 14.15 11.60 -7.17
N GLU A 20 14.22 10.29 -7.28
CA GLU A 20 15.28 9.39 -6.88
C GLU A 20 15.19 8.10 -7.68
N TRP A 21 16.28 7.54 -8.15
CA TRP A 21 16.36 6.30 -8.95
C TRP A 21 17.80 5.77 -9.00
N TYR A 22 18.54 6.00 -10.10
CA TYR A 22 19.95 5.63 -10.23
C TYR A 22 20.90 6.63 -9.54
N GLN A 23 20.39 7.71 -9.01
CA GLN A 23 21.02 8.67 -8.12
C GLN A 23 20.11 8.92 -6.92
N SER A 24 20.71 9.33 -5.80
CA SER A 24 19.95 9.73 -4.62
C SER A 24 19.14 11.01 -4.86
N PHE A 25 18.10 11.23 -4.03
CA PHE A 25 17.34 12.49 -4.06
C PHE A 25 18.23 13.74 -4.00
N GLY A 26 19.26 13.70 -3.15
CA GLY A 26 20.19 14.84 -3.01
C GLY A 26 20.91 15.20 -4.29
N GLU A 27 21.36 14.20 -5.06
CA GLU A 27 22.06 14.36 -6.34
C GLU A 27 21.10 14.86 -7.42
N PHE A 28 19.95 14.23 -7.61
CA PHE A 28 18.94 14.66 -8.58
C PHE A 28 18.41 16.08 -8.30
N ARG A 29 18.29 16.49 -7.03
CA ARG A 29 17.88 17.87 -6.69
C ARG A 29 18.92 18.92 -7.17
N VAL A 30 20.21 18.60 -7.13
CA VAL A 30 21.26 19.48 -7.69
C VAL A 30 21.12 19.59 -9.20
N ASP A 31 20.90 18.49 -9.89
CA ASP A 31 20.73 18.45 -11.34
C ASP A 31 19.42 19.13 -11.77
N MET A 32 18.34 18.94 -11.02
CA MET A 32 17.05 19.61 -11.22
C MET A 32 17.18 21.15 -11.18
N ASP A 33 17.90 21.71 -10.21
CA ASP A 33 18.16 23.17 -10.16
C ASP A 33 18.85 23.68 -11.43
N ARG A 34 19.80 22.89 -11.95
CA ARG A 34 20.51 23.22 -13.20
C ARG A 34 19.61 23.11 -14.43
N ALA A 35 18.74 22.07 -14.47
CA ALA A 35 17.87 21.81 -15.61
C ALA A 35 16.71 22.81 -15.70
N PHE A 36 16.07 23.16 -14.57
CA PHE A 36 14.85 23.99 -14.59
C PHE A 36 15.10 25.49 -14.74
N ARG A 37 16.22 26.02 -14.26
CA ARG A 37 16.53 27.46 -14.41
C ARG A 37 16.53 27.94 -15.86
N PRO A 38 17.20 27.28 -16.83
CA PRO A 38 17.11 27.64 -18.24
C PRO A 38 15.69 27.53 -18.80
N VAL A 39 14.93 26.48 -18.44
CA VAL A 39 13.55 26.30 -18.90
C VAL A 39 12.66 27.46 -18.47
N PHE A 40 12.72 27.87 -17.20
CA PHE A 40 11.95 29.02 -16.71
C PHE A 40 12.36 30.34 -17.36
N ALA A 41 13.66 30.51 -17.60
CA ALA A 41 14.16 31.69 -18.35
C ALA A 41 13.71 31.69 -19.82
N ASP A 42 13.63 30.55 -20.46
CA ASP A 42 13.18 30.43 -21.85
C ASP A 42 11.66 30.65 -21.97
N LEU A 43 10.87 30.19 -20.97
CA LEU A 43 9.44 30.50 -20.87
C LEU A 43 9.18 31.99 -20.70
N GLU A 44 9.92 32.69 -19.83
CA GLU A 44 9.80 34.16 -19.63
C GLU A 44 10.18 34.94 -20.87
N ALA A 45 11.25 34.54 -21.54
CA ALA A 45 11.74 35.20 -22.75
C ALA A 45 10.89 34.87 -23.99
N GLY A 46 9.92 33.97 -23.91
CA GLY A 46 9.11 33.51 -25.04
C GLY A 46 9.87 32.68 -26.07
N ARG A 47 11.02 32.11 -25.70
CA ARG A 47 11.75 31.15 -26.53
C ARG A 47 11.12 29.76 -26.45
N LEU A 48 10.49 29.45 -25.32
CA LEU A 48 9.65 28.28 -25.10
C LEU A 48 8.23 28.77 -24.78
N ASP A 49 7.23 28.32 -25.53
CA ASP A 49 5.86 28.80 -25.38
C ASP A 49 5.17 28.16 -24.16
N HIS A 50 5.43 26.86 -23.94
CA HIS A 50 4.78 26.06 -22.94
C HIS A 50 5.71 24.93 -22.45
N PHE A 51 5.58 24.53 -21.16
CA PHE A 51 6.29 23.41 -20.60
C PHE A 51 5.42 22.65 -19.61
N VAL A 52 5.43 21.33 -19.70
CA VAL A 52 4.75 20.44 -18.76
C VAL A 52 5.77 19.89 -17.76
N LEU A 53 5.56 20.19 -16.48
CA LEU A 53 6.40 19.72 -15.40
C LEU A 53 5.91 18.35 -14.90
N ASP A 54 6.07 17.34 -15.73
CA ASP A 54 5.89 15.91 -15.45
C ASP A 54 4.57 15.48 -14.75
N GLY A 55 3.54 16.31 -14.74
CA GLY A 55 2.29 16.02 -14.05
C GLY A 55 2.37 15.97 -12.51
N GLN A 56 3.52 16.24 -11.89
CA GLN A 56 3.72 16.16 -10.44
C GLN A 56 4.17 17.51 -9.85
N THR A 57 3.76 17.76 -8.59
CA THR A 57 4.01 19.04 -7.91
C THR A 57 5.21 19.03 -6.98
N ILE A 58 5.64 17.86 -6.51
CA ILE A 58 6.76 17.72 -5.57
C ILE A 58 8.05 18.33 -6.10
N LEU A 59 8.27 18.31 -7.42
CA LEU A 59 9.42 18.92 -8.04
C LEU A 59 9.53 20.42 -7.75
N LEU A 60 8.39 21.11 -7.62
CA LEU A 60 8.37 22.52 -7.23
C LEU A 60 8.57 22.72 -5.73
N ASP A 61 8.11 21.82 -4.90
CA ASP A 61 8.42 21.85 -3.46
C ASP A 61 9.94 21.67 -3.26
N ASP A 62 10.55 20.70 -3.95
CA ASP A 62 11.99 20.43 -3.88
C ASP A 62 12.83 21.58 -4.48
N TYR A 63 12.39 22.17 -5.62
CA TYR A 63 13.04 23.34 -6.23
C TYR A 63 12.95 24.58 -5.32
N LEU A 64 11.77 24.88 -4.79
CA LEU A 64 11.55 26.02 -3.91
C LEU A 64 12.19 25.87 -2.53
N ALA A 65 12.50 24.65 -2.09
CA ALA A 65 13.30 24.44 -0.89
C ALA A 65 14.72 25.00 -1.04
N VAL A 66 15.31 24.96 -2.24
CA VAL A 66 16.63 25.52 -2.52
C VAL A 66 16.58 26.91 -3.16
N ARG A 67 15.44 27.32 -3.75
CA ARG A 67 15.21 28.61 -4.42
C ARG A 67 13.94 29.32 -3.91
N PRO A 68 13.80 29.60 -2.61
CA PRO A 68 12.53 30.12 -2.06
C PRO A 68 12.12 31.49 -2.66
N THR A 69 13.06 32.26 -3.16
CA THR A 69 12.80 33.57 -3.80
C THR A 69 12.17 33.46 -5.20
N GLU A 70 12.18 32.27 -5.81
CA GLU A 70 11.63 32.04 -7.16
C GLU A 70 10.11 31.79 -7.14
N ARG A 71 9.46 31.70 -5.96
CA ARG A 71 8.03 31.32 -5.83
C ARG A 71 7.11 32.18 -6.67
N GLU A 72 7.25 33.52 -6.63
CA GLU A 72 6.40 34.42 -7.41
C GLU A 72 6.68 34.33 -8.92
N ARG A 73 7.92 34.09 -9.30
CA ARG A 73 8.29 33.81 -10.68
C ARG A 73 7.58 32.58 -11.23
N ILE A 74 7.67 31.47 -10.53
CA ILE A 74 6.98 30.22 -10.88
C ILE A 74 5.46 30.41 -10.91
N ARG A 75 4.91 31.11 -9.91
CA ARG A 75 3.50 31.44 -9.85
C ARG A 75 3.02 32.19 -11.09
N ASN A 76 3.77 33.17 -11.54
CA ASN A 76 3.45 33.92 -12.75
C ASN A 76 3.49 33.08 -14.02
N LEU A 77 4.44 32.14 -14.13
CA LEU A 77 4.51 31.18 -15.24
C LEU A 77 3.30 30.25 -15.26
N VAL A 78 2.87 29.74 -14.08
CA VAL A 78 1.67 28.91 -13.96
C VAL A 78 0.40 29.72 -14.30
N LEU A 79 0.22 30.91 -13.73
CA LEU A 79 -0.93 31.78 -14.00
C LEU A 79 -1.04 32.20 -15.48
N SER A 80 0.08 32.38 -16.16
CA SER A 80 0.10 32.71 -17.60
C SER A 80 -0.19 31.48 -18.49
N GLY A 81 -0.33 30.28 -17.92
CA GLY A 81 -0.49 29.02 -18.64
C GLY A 81 0.76 28.51 -19.34
N ARG A 82 1.92 29.15 -19.13
CA ARG A 82 3.19 28.71 -19.76
C ARG A 82 3.82 27.51 -19.07
N LEU A 83 3.61 27.36 -17.76
CA LEU A 83 4.05 26.20 -16.98
C LEU A 83 2.84 25.41 -16.49
N ALA A 84 2.70 24.16 -16.93
CA ALA A 84 1.69 23.25 -16.47
C ALA A 84 2.20 22.39 -15.31
N VAL A 85 1.45 22.31 -14.19
CA VAL A 85 1.83 21.62 -12.96
C VAL A 85 0.68 20.76 -12.42
N GLY A 86 1.02 19.62 -11.77
CA GLY A 86 0.06 18.67 -11.25
C GLY A 86 -0.62 17.83 -12.35
N PRO A 87 -1.60 17.00 -12.03
CA PRO A 87 -2.45 17.04 -10.82
C PRO A 87 -1.93 16.27 -9.60
N TRP A 88 -0.92 15.44 -9.79
CA TRP A 88 -0.36 14.59 -8.75
C TRP A 88 0.59 15.36 -7.82
N TYR A 89 0.68 14.93 -6.57
CA TYR A 89 1.80 15.34 -5.72
C TYR A 89 3.09 14.69 -6.20
N ILE A 90 3.03 13.36 -6.45
CA ILE A 90 4.13 12.56 -6.99
C ILE A 90 3.56 11.48 -7.91
N LEU A 91 4.35 10.96 -8.87
CA LEU A 91 3.94 9.88 -9.77
C LEU A 91 4.20 8.51 -9.12
N PRO A 92 3.18 7.82 -8.59
CA PRO A 92 3.34 6.55 -7.89
C PRO A 92 3.36 5.36 -8.85
N ASP A 93 3.84 4.18 -8.38
CA ASP A 93 3.32 2.92 -8.89
C ASP A 93 1.95 2.64 -8.26
N GLU A 94 0.91 2.52 -9.10
CA GLU A 94 -0.46 2.39 -8.62
C GLU A 94 -0.71 1.05 -7.91
N PHE A 95 -0.07 -0.05 -8.33
CA PHE A 95 -0.32 -1.37 -7.76
C PHE A 95 0.30 -1.57 -6.38
N LEU A 96 1.31 -0.78 -6.00
CA LEU A 96 2.04 -0.91 -4.74
C LEU A 96 1.60 0.07 -3.65
N VAL A 97 0.72 1.02 -3.98
CA VAL A 97 0.15 1.97 -3.02
C VAL A 97 -1.34 1.68 -2.81
N SER A 98 -1.93 2.16 -1.73
CA SER A 98 -3.37 1.97 -1.48
C SER A 98 -4.23 2.98 -2.24
N GLY A 99 -5.51 2.66 -2.47
CA GLY A 99 -6.45 3.58 -3.09
C GLY A 99 -6.58 4.90 -2.31
N GLU A 100 -6.58 4.86 -0.98
CA GLU A 100 -6.62 6.08 -0.15
C GLU A 100 -5.33 6.90 -0.30
N ALA A 101 -4.15 6.27 -0.39
CA ALA A 101 -2.91 6.99 -0.67
C ALA A 101 -2.94 7.69 -2.03
N THR A 102 -3.57 7.07 -3.05
CA THR A 102 -3.78 7.68 -4.36
C THR A 102 -4.70 8.91 -4.29
N VAL A 103 -5.78 8.85 -3.50
CA VAL A 103 -6.65 10.02 -3.27
C VAL A 103 -5.89 11.13 -2.54
N ARG A 104 -5.05 10.79 -1.52
CA ARG A 104 -4.22 11.77 -0.80
C ARG A 104 -3.19 12.42 -1.72
N ASN A 105 -2.59 11.63 -2.61
CA ASN A 105 -1.65 12.11 -3.63
C ASN A 105 -2.32 13.17 -4.53
N LEU A 106 -3.51 12.87 -5.07
CA LEU A 106 -4.29 13.82 -5.87
C LEU A 106 -4.69 15.07 -5.07
N THR A 107 -5.14 14.91 -3.84
CA THR A 107 -5.54 16.03 -2.97
C THR A 107 -4.36 16.98 -2.71
N LEU A 108 -3.21 16.42 -2.29
CA LEU A 108 -2.00 17.22 -2.02
C LEU A 108 -1.44 17.87 -3.29
N GLY A 109 -1.45 17.14 -4.43
CA GLY A 109 -1.06 17.71 -5.73
C GLY A 109 -1.92 18.90 -6.14
N HIS A 110 -3.25 18.76 -6.00
CA HIS A 110 -4.18 19.87 -6.27
C HIS A 110 -3.98 21.06 -5.32
N GLN A 111 -3.75 20.81 -4.04
CA GLN A 111 -3.48 21.88 -3.06
C GLN A 111 -2.17 22.60 -3.38
N ALA A 112 -1.08 21.89 -3.67
CA ALA A 112 0.22 22.47 -3.99
C ALA A 112 0.17 23.28 -5.29
N ALA A 113 -0.41 22.72 -6.36
CA ALA A 113 -0.55 23.43 -7.64
C ALA A 113 -1.45 24.68 -7.54
N SER A 114 -2.55 24.58 -6.79
CA SER A 114 -3.47 25.73 -6.59
C SER A 114 -2.78 26.90 -5.86
N GLN A 115 -1.90 26.61 -4.90
CA GLN A 115 -1.09 27.66 -4.23
C GLN A 115 -0.11 28.37 -5.18
N LEU A 116 0.25 27.71 -6.29
CA LEU A 116 1.12 28.25 -7.32
C LEU A 116 0.35 28.87 -8.52
N GLY A 117 -0.98 28.87 -8.49
CA GLY A 117 -1.80 29.58 -9.47
C GLY A 117 -2.76 28.73 -10.28
N GLY A 118 -2.66 27.41 -10.29
CA GLY A 118 -3.60 26.54 -10.97
C GLY A 118 -3.10 25.10 -11.13
N VAL A 119 -4.04 24.21 -11.42
CA VAL A 119 -3.80 22.78 -11.62
C VAL A 119 -4.00 22.42 -13.09
N GLN A 120 -3.08 21.70 -13.70
CA GLN A 120 -3.30 21.05 -14.97
C GLN A 120 -4.36 19.94 -14.80
N LYS A 121 -5.54 20.08 -15.42
CA LYS A 121 -6.63 19.10 -15.37
C LYS A 121 -6.49 18.06 -16.50
N VAL A 122 -5.35 17.35 -16.49
CA VAL A 122 -5.03 16.22 -17.38
C VAL A 122 -4.43 15.14 -16.52
N GLY A 123 -4.99 13.93 -16.58
CA GLY A 123 -4.38 12.75 -15.98
C GLY A 123 -3.15 12.36 -16.81
N TYR A 124 -1.96 12.59 -16.30
CA TYR A 124 -0.70 12.27 -16.95
C TYR A 124 0.14 11.37 -16.06
N MET A 125 0.39 10.16 -16.50
CA MET A 125 1.23 9.17 -15.82
C MET A 125 2.08 8.44 -16.87
N PRO A 126 3.26 9.00 -17.19
CA PRO A 126 4.05 8.54 -18.34
C PRO A 126 4.70 7.19 -18.12
N ASP A 127 5.19 6.88 -16.92
CA ASP A 127 6.09 5.75 -16.70
C ASP A 127 5.65 4.73 -15.64
N SER A 128 4.56 4.95 -14.93
CA SER A 128 4.02 3.96 -13.97
C SER A 128 3.80 2.60 -14.61
N PHE A 129 4.09 1.50 -13.87
CA PHE A 129 4.19 0.15 -14.41
C PHE A 129 2.82 -0.55 -14.50
N GLY A 130 1.92 0.10 -15.24
CA GLY A 130 0.52 -0.30 -15.41
C GLY A 130 -0.45 0.52 -14.57
N HIS A 131 -1.76 0.31 -14.80
CA HIS A 131 -2.80 1.17 -14.24
C HIS A 131 -3.99 0.39 -13.73
N VAL A 132 -4.52 0.77 -12.57
CA VAL A 132 -5.67 0.12 -11.93
C VAL A 132 -6.99 0.52 -12.60
N ALA A 133 -7.97 -0.39 -12.64
CA ALA A 133 -9.25 -0.19 -13.33
C ALA A 133 -10.07 1.02 -12.80
N GLN A 134 -9.76 1.53 -11.61
CA GLN A 134 -10.47 2.65 -10.99
C GLN A 134 -9.90 4.04 -11.34
N VAL A 135 -8.82 4.13 -12.13
CA VAL A 135 -8.23 5.43 -12.54
C VAL A 135 -9.27 6.36 -13.16
N PRO A 136 -10.18 5.93 -14.08
CA PRO A 136 -11.19 6.83 -14.62
C PRO A 136 -12.09 7.42 -13.54
N GLN A 137 -12.54 6.63 -12.56
CA GLN A 137 -13.37 7.14 -11.45
C GLN A 137 -12.59 8.12 -10.56
N LEU A 138 -11.34 7.81 -10.23
CA LEU A 138 -10.47 8.67 -9.41
C LEU A 138 -10.24 10.03 -10.09
N LEU A 139 -9.92 10.02 -11.38
CA LEU A 139 -9.74 11.25 -12.16
C LEU A 139 -11.02 12.07 -12.28
N ARG A 140 -12.17 11.41 -12.58
CA ARG A 140 -13.47 12.07 -12.61
C ARG A 140 -13.83 12.70 -11.28
N GLY A 141 -13.49 12.02 -10.18
CA GLY A 141 -13.70 12.51 -8.81
C GLY A 141 -12.90 13.75 -8.44
N VAL A 142 -11.92 14.16 -9.26
CA VAL A 142 -11.16 15.41 -9.10
C VAL A 142 -11.33 16.35 -10.30
N GLY A 143 -12.37 16.12 -11.13
CA GLY A 143 -12.72 16.95 -12.28
C GLY A 143 -11.78 16.84 -13.47
N ILE A 144 -11.18 15.66 -13.70
CA ILE A 144 -10.34 15.32 -14.85
C ILE A 144 -11.07 14.30 -15.72
N ASP A 145 -11.05 14.51 -17.05
CA ASP A 145 -11.77 13.68 -18.03
C ASP A 145 -10.87 13.09 -19.12
N SER A 146 -9.56 13.04 -18.87
CA SER A 146 -8.57 12.52 -19.81
C SER A 146 -7.42 11.82 -19.06
N PHE A 147 -6.78 10.88 -19.75
CA PHE A 147 -5.64 10.14 -19.24
C PHE A 147 -4.60 9.91 -20.34
N ILE A 148 -3.36 10.33 -20.14
CA ILE A 148 -2.24 10.15 -21.07
C ILE A 148 -1.21 9.27 -20.38
N TYR A 149 -0.82 8.16 -21.02
CA TYR A 149 0.01 7.13 -20.41
C TYR A 149 0.80 6.34 -21.46
N THR A 150 1.75 5.51 -21.01
CA THR A 150 2.61 4.69 -21.89
C THR A 150 2.35 3.20 -21.73
N ARG A 151 2.43 2.66 -20.51
CA ARG A 151 2.52 1.22 -20.21
C ARG A 151 1.17 0.61 -19.86
N GLY A 152 1.02 -0.72 -20.07
CA GLY A 152 -0.10 -1.49 -19.54
C GLY A 152 -1.04 -2.10 -20.58
N ASN A 153 -0.87 -1.84 -21.86
CA ASN A 153 -1.71 -2.46 -22.89
C ASN A 153 -1.34 -3.92 -23.19
N ALA A 154 -2.37 -4.75 -23.36
CA ALA A 154 -2.32 -6.10 -23.90
C ALA A 154 -2.83 -6.11 -25.36
N ASP A 155 -3.37 -7.24 -25.84
CA ASP A 155 -3.83 -7.39 -27.21
C ASP A 155 -5.03 -6.49 -27.57
N GLU A 156 -5.76 -5.99 -26.59
CA GLU A 156 -6.87 -5.04 -26.79
C GLU A 156 -6.44 -3.77 -27.56
N ILE A 157 -5.17 -3.35 -27.47
CA ILE A 157 -4.65 -2.14 -28.13
C ILE A 157 -4.80 -2.21 -29.65
N ASP A 158 -4.74 -3.39 -30.26
CA ASP A 158 -4.89 -3.58 -31.70
C ASP A 158 -6.31 -3.22 -32.17
N ARG A 159 -7.32 -3.34 -31.29
CA ARG A 159 -8.69 -2.91 -31.52
C ARG A 159 -8.95 -1.46 -31.04
N LEU A 160 -8.39 -1.09 -29.89
CA LEU A 160 -8.63 0.20 -29.25
C LEU A 160 -7.96 1.36 -29.99
N GLY A 161 -6.80 1.12 -30.60
CA GLY A 161 -5.97 2.18 -31.17
C GLY A 161 -5.27 3.01 -30.10
N TRP A 162 -4.70 4.15 -30.52
CA TRP A 162 -3.96 5.02 -29.61
C TRP A 162 -4.87 5.88 -28.74
N GLU A 163 -6.10 6.13 -29.19
CA GLU A 163 -7.12 6.93 -28.52
C GLU A 163 -8.38 6.08 -28.31
N PHE A 164 -8.86 6.00 -27.07
CA PHE A 164 -10.05 5.22 -26.72
C PHE A 164 -10.78 5.80 -25.50
N THR A 165 -11.99 5.32 -25.23
CA THR A 165 -12.70 5.61 -24.00
C THR A 165 -12.35 4.56 -22.95
N TRP A 166 -11.69 4.95 -21.86
CA TRP A 166 -11.45 4.05 -20.73
C TRP A 166 -12.54 4.24 -19.68
N ARG A 167 -13.21 3.14 -19.33
CA ARG A 167 -14.33 3.12 -18.40
C ARG A 167 -13.96 2.37 -17.12
N ALA A 168 -14.23 3.00 -15.97
CA ALA A 168 -14.17 2.33 -14.68
C ALA A 168 -15.43 1.48 -14.44
N PRO A 169 -15.38 0.51 -13.49
CA PRO A 169 -16.53 -0.35 -13.19
C PRO A 169 -17.79 0.36 -12.71
N ASP A 170 -17.69 1.60 -12.21
CA ASP A 170 -18.83 2.46 -11.83
C ASP A 170 -19.47 3.20 -13.02
N GLY A 171 -18.91 3.03 -14.23
CA GLY A 171 -19.33 3.71 -15.45
C GLY A 171 -18.66 5.07 -15.70
N SER A 172 -17.78 5.54 -14.83
CA SER A 172 -16.97 6.76 -15.05
C SER A 172 -16.05 6.60 -16.25
N GLU A 173 -16.00 7.62 -17.15
CA GLU A 173 -15.25 7.56 -18.40
C GLU A 173 -14.21 8.68 -18.51
N VAL A 174 -13.05 8.35 -19.10
CA VAL A 174 -12.04 9.31 -19.53
C VAL A 174 -11.60 9.02 -20.97
N LEU A 175 -11.18 10.08 -21.68
CA LEU A 175 -10.44 9.93 -22.94
C LEU A 175 -9.02 9.45 -22.61
N ALA A 176 -8.70 8.22 -22.96
CA ALA A 176 -7.39 7.64 -22.77
C ALA A 176 -6.54 7.78 -24.03
N ILE A 177 -5.28 8.19 -23.86
CA ILE A 177 -4.28 8.32 -24.92
C ILE A 177 -3.09 7.45 -24.55
N ASN A 178 -2.84 6.40 -25.30
CA ASN A 178 -1.59 5.67 -25.22
C ASN A 178 -0.54 6.39 -26.08
N GLN A 179 0.61 6.72 -25.50
CA GLN A 179 1.66 7.49 -26.15
C GLN A 179 2.43 6.62 -27.15
N VAL A 180 2.26 6.90 -28.45
CA VAL A 180 2.92 6.19 -29.55
C VAL A 180 4.42 6.12 -29.31
N ARG A 181 5.00 4.92 -29.18
CA ARG A 181 6.42 4.70 -28.84
C ARG A 181 6.86 5.29 -27.50
N GLY A 182 5.91 5.57 -26.59
CA GLY A 182 6.18 6.03 -25.24
C GLY A 182 6.32 7.56 -25.08
N TYR A 183 6.55 7.97 -23.84
CA TYR A 183 6.62 9.41 -23.46
C TYR A 183 7.89 10.13 -23.93
N CYS A 184 8.89 9.41 -24.40
CA CYS A 184 10.13 9.96 -24.99
C CYS A 184 10.13 9.98 -26.52
N ASN A 185 9.00 9.75 -27.19
CA ASN A 185 8.93 9.50 -28.62
C ASN A 185 9.57 10.57 -29.50
N ALA A 186 9.48 11.84 -29.12
CA ALA A 186 10.13 12.97 -29.77
C ALA A 186 11.18 13.62 -28.85
N GLY A 187 11.67 12.89 -27.87
CA GLY A 187 12.67 13.35 -26.92
C GLY A 187 13.95 13.78 -27.64
N GLY A 188 14.33 15.05 -27.45
CA GLY A 188 15.52 15.57 -28.05
C GLY A 188 15.53 15.48 -29.59
N LEU A 189 14.46 15.94 -30.24
CA LEU A 189 14.34 15.94 -31.71
C LEU A 189 15.62 16.41 -32.40
N GLY A 190 16.17 15.58 -33.31
CA GLY A 190 17.38 15.83 -34.03
C GLY A 190 18.68 15.71 -33.22
N MET A 191 18.63 15.38 -31.95
CA MET A 191 19.82 15.19 -31.11
C MET A 191 20.39 13.77 -31.32
N HIS A 192 21.71 13.61 -31.20
CA HIS A 192 22.39 12.32 -31.31
C HIS A 192 22.35 11.52 -30.04
N GLU A 193 22.28 12.20 -28.91
CA GLU A 193 22.28 11.60 -27.58
C GLU A 193 21.32 12.35 -26.66
N ILE A 194 20.51 11.61 -25.91
CA ILE A 194 19.47 12.18 -25.04
C ILE A 194 19.73 11.89 -23.53
N TRP A 195 20.66 10.99 -23.22
CA TRP A 195 20.86 10.48 -21.86
C TRP A 195 21.82 11.30 -21.00
N HIS A 196 22.53 12.30 -21.58
CA HIS A 196 23.46 13.13 -20.83
C HIS A 196 23.00 14.59 -20.78
N ALA A 197 22.41 14.98 -19.66
CA ALA A 197 21.91 16.35 -19.43
C ALA A 197 22.94 17.47 -19.60
N HIS A 198 24.23 17.16 -19.66
CA HIS A 198 25.34 18.10 -19.66
C HIS A 198 26.03 18.27 -21.03
N THR A 199 25.68 17.45 -22.03
CA THR A 199 26.29 17.48 -23.33
C THR A 199 25.78 18.69 -24.15
N PRO A 200 26.64 19.45 -24.87
CA PRO A 200 26.18 20.45 -25.85
C PRO A 200 25.29 19.76 -26.89
N ARG A 201 24.10 20.34 -27.12
CA ARG A 201 23.08 19.71 -27.93
C ARG A 201 23.00 20.37 -29.28
N GLU A 202 23.84 19.92 -30.23
CA GLU A 202 23.68 20.24 -31.61
C GLU A 202 22.49 19.48 -32.21
N VAL A 203 21.63 20.21 -32.90
CA VAL A 203 20.43 19.70 -33.53
C VAL A 203 20.68 19.45 -35.00
N ASP A 204 20.45 18.24 -35.47
CA ASP A 204 20.41 17.83 -36.88
C ASP A 204 18.94 17.75 -37.35
N PRO A 205 18.48 18.71 -38.20
CA PRO A 205 17.12 18.71 -38.72
C PRO A 205 16.77 17.50 -39.56
N ASP A 206 17.69 16.90 -40.30
CA ASP A 206 17.45 15.72 -41.13
C ASP A 206 17.19 14.49 -40.24
N ARG A 207 17.90 14.40 -39.13
CA ARG A 207 17.66 13.39 -38.08
C ARG A 207 16.28 13.58 -37.45
N ALA A 208 15.89 14.80 -37.13
CA ALA A 208 14.55 15.09 -36.60
C ALA A 208 13.44 14.65 -37.57
N VAL A 209 13.62 14.90 -38.87
CA VAL A 209 12.68 14.44 -39.92
C VAL A 209 12.60 12.92 -39.95
N ALA A 210 13.74 12.21 -39.85
CA ALA A 210 13.76 10.76 -39.82
C ALA A 210 13.03 10.20 -38.60
N GLN A 211 13.28 10.76 -37.42
CA GLN A 211 12.61 10.38 -36.18
C GLN A 211 11.09 10.56 -36.25
N VAL A 212 10.62 11.73 -36.72
CA VAL A 212 9.18 11.99 -36.85
C VAL A 212 8.52 11.09 -37.89
N ARG A 213 9.24 10.74 -38.98
CA ARG A 213 8.72 9.77 -39.97
C ARG A 213 8.46 8.40 -39.36
N GLU A 214 9.35 7.92 -38.51
CA GLU A 214 9.14 6.64 -37.78
C GLU A 214 7.95 6.71 -36.83
N ILE A 215 7.75 7.85 -36.13
CA ILE A 215 6.61 8.06 -35.26
C ILE A 215 5.31 8.06 -36.07
N PHE A 216 5.28 8.73 -37.23
CA PHE A 216 4.10 8.76 -38.10
C PHE A 216 3.76 7.37 -38.65
N GLN A 217 4.77 6.58 -39.01
CA GLN A 217 4.57 5.20 -39.42
C GLN A 217 3.94 4.36 -38.29
N ALA A 218 4.49 4.42 -37.08
CA ALA A 218 3.97 3.72 -35.91
C ALA A 218 2.54 4.20 -35.57
N TYR A 219 2.29 5.51 -35.63
CA TYR A 219 0.96 6.06 -35.41
C TYR A 219 -0.07 5.49 -36.39
N ALA A 220 0.27 5.45 -37.69
CA ALA A 220 -0.63 4.97 -38.74
C ALA A 220 -1.04 3.50 -38.59
N GLU A 221 -0.28 2.69 -37.84
CA GLU A 221 -0.60 1.27 -37.60
C GLU A 221 -1.92 1.05 -36.84
N ARG A 222 -2.24 1.98 -35.90
CA ARG A 222 -3.38 1.86 -34.99
C ARG A 222 -4.20 3.14 -34.86
N ALA A 223 -4.00 4.13 -35.73
CA ALA A 223 -4.66 5.42 -35.62
C ALA A 223 -6.18 5.31 -35.93
N HIS A 224 -7.01 5.82 -35.04
CA HIS A 224 -8.43 6.08 -35.28
C HIS A 224 -8.71 7.53 -35.66
N GLY A 225 -7.77 8.42 -35.32
CA GLY A 225 -7.79 9.84 -35.61
C GLY A 225 -6.70 10.28 -36.60
N ASP A 226 -6.47 11.58 -36.69
CA ASP A 226 -5.46 12.21 -37.53
C ASP A 226 -4.63 13.25 -36.76
N VAL A 227 -4.53 13.12 -35.43
CA VAL A 227 -3.80 14.01 -34.53
C VAL A 227 -2.80 13.22 -33.69
N VAL A 228 -1.51 13.40 -33.89
CA VAL A 228 -0.45 12.69 -33.16
C VAL A 228 0.20 13.57 -32.11
N LEU A 229 0.56 12.97 -30.98
CA LEU A 229 1.33 13.60 -29.90
C LEU A 229 2.83 13.34 -30.09
N LEU A 230 3.61 14.40 -30.16
CA LEU A 230 5.07 14.40 -30.18
C LEU A 230 5.58 14.90 -28.83
N ASN A 231 5.99 13.97 -27.97
CA ASN A 231 6.49 14.25 -26.62
C ASN A 231 7.95 14.72 -26.71
N ASN A 232 8.17 16.04 -26.71
CA ASN A 232 9.49 16.64 -26.79
C ASN A 232 10.11 16.80 -25.40
N GLY A 233 10.50 15.70 -24.83
CA GLY A 233 11.09 15.56 -23.52
C GLY A 233 11.37 14.08 -23.22
N CYS A 234 12.12 13.82 -22.15
CA CYS A 234 12.45 12.49 -21.64
C CYS A 234 12.98 12.62 -20.22
N ASP A 235 13.59 11.54 -19.68
CA ASP A 235 14.13 11.50 -18.33
C ASP A 235 15.24 12.51 -18.12
N HIS A 236 15.05 13.40 -17.15
CA HIS A 236 16.06 14.31 -16.58
C HIS A 236 16.69 15.32 -17.54
N PHE A 237 16.10 15.60 -18.71
CA PHE A 237 16.68 16.59 -19.58
C PHE A 237 15.68 17.65 -20.12
N PRO A 238 16.17 18.88 -20.40
CA PRO A 238 15.35 19.95 -20.94
C PRO A 238 15.13 19.78 -22.46
N PRO A 239 14.08 20.42 -23.02
CA PRO A 239 13.82 20.41 -24.45
C PRO A 239 14.98 21.03 -25.25
N PRO A 240 15.14 20.71 -26.57
CA PRO A 240 16.15 21.28 -27.42
C PRO A 240 15.95 22.77 -27.59
N ARG A 241 17.07 23.53 -27.69
CA ARG A 241 17.06 25.00 -27.83
C ARG A 241 16.61 25.51 -29.21
N ASP A 242 16.84 24.70 -30.27
CA ASP A 242 16.60 25.08 -31.66
C ASP A 242 15.29 24.49 -32.23
N LEU A 243 14.22 24.45 -31.39
CA LEU A 243 12.94 23.86 -31.79
C LEU A 243 12.33 24.55 -33.05
N ASP A 244 12.53 25.86 -33.23
CA ASP A 244 12.04 26.58 -34.42
C ASP A 244 12.70 26.09 -35.70
N ARG A 245 14.01 25.82 -35.68
CA ARG A 245 14.75 25.24 -36.81
C ARG A 245 14.29 23.83 -37.15
N ILE A 246 14.04 23.02 -36.10
CA ILE A 246 13.49 21.66 -36.25
C ILE A 246 12.12 21.72 -36.91
N LEU A 247 11.23 22.55 -36.41
CA LEU A 247 9.85 22.68 -36.91
C LEU A 247 9.82 23.21 -38.35
N ALA A 248 10.76 24.09 -38.72
CA ALA A 248 10.88 24.52 -40.11
C ALA A 248 11.21 23.37 -41.05
N ALA A 249 12.17 22.51 -40.69
CA ALA A 249 12.53 21.33 -41.47
C ALA A 249 11.38 20.28 -41.51
N LEU A 250 10.66 20.07 -40.39
CA LEU A 250 9.51 19.19 -40.36
C LEU A 250 8.37 19.66 -41.25
N LYS A 251 8.06 20.98 -41.27
CA LYS A 251 7.03 21.56 -42.15
C LYS A 251 7.39 21.41 -43.64
N GLU A 252 8.68 21.50 -44.00
CA GLU A 252 9.15 21.27 -45.36
C GLU A 252 9.04 19.80 -45.75
N ALA A 253 9.42 18.88 -44.86
CA ALA A 253 9.41 17.45 -45.09
C ALA A 253 8.00 16.82 -45.09
N PHE A 254 7.03 17.40 -44.34
CA PHE A 254 5.66 16.93 -44.20
C PHE A 254 4.64 18.04 -44.48
N PRO A 255 4.51 18.49 -45.73
CA PRO A 255 3.70 19.66 -46.10
C PRO A 255 2.17 19.44 -45.86
N ALA A 256 1.71 18.21 -45.71
CA ALA A 256 0.33 17.87 -45.42
C ALA A 256 0.01 17.90 -43.90
N THR A 257 1.03 17.98 -43.03
CA THR A 257 0.89 17.98 -41.60
C THR A 257 1.06 19.39 -41.02
N GLU A 258 0.09 19.81 -40.22
CA GLU A 258 0.19 21.03 -39.41
C GLU A 258 0.92 20.73 -38.11
N PHE A 259 2.12 21.28 -37.91
CA PHE A 259 2.87 21.19 -36.68
C PHE A 259 2.46 22.30 -35.71
N ARG A 260 1.89 21.96 -34.55
CA ARG A 260 1.49 22.89 -33.50
C ARG A 260 2.36 22.69 -32.25
N ARG A 261 2.69 23.79 -31.58
CA ARG A 261 3.21 23.75 -30.20
C ARG A 261 2.08 24.05 -29.24
N GLY A 262 2.05 23.39 -28.11
CA GLY A 262 1.00 23.61 -27.11
C GLY A 262 1.13 22.71 -25.90
N SER A 263 0.08 22.73 -25.10
CA SER A 263 -0.05 21.89 -23.92
C SER A 263 -0.72 20.54 -24.22
N PHE A 264 -0.71 19.63 -23.26
CA PHE A 264 -1.54 18.43 -23.35
C PHE A 264 -3.04 18.75 -23.44
N ARG A 265 -3.48 19.84 -22.83
CA ARG A 265 -4.86 20.31 -22.95
C ARG A 265 -5.21 20.69 -24.40
N ASP A 266 -4.37 21.48 -25.07
CA ASP A 266 -4.60 21.88 -26.46
C ASP A 266 -4.61 20.66 -27.40
N TYR A 267 -3.74 19.69 -27.14
CA TYR A 267 -3.71 18.42 -27.85
C TYR A 267 -5.05 17.67 -27.67
N LEU A 268 -5.49 17.46 -26.44
CA LEU A 268 -6.74 16.74 -26.12
C LEU A 268 -7.98 17.45 -26.70
N GLU A 269 -8.02 18.79 -26.66
CA GLU A 269 -9.09 19.59 -27.30
C GLU A 269 -9.11 19.37 -28.81
N THR A 270 -7.92 19.26 -29.45
CA THR A 270 -7.83 18.99 -30.91
C THR A 270 -8.25 17.55 -31.24
N VAL A 271 -7.86 16.56 -30.42
CA VAL A 271 -8.31 15.17 -30.59
C VAL A 271 -9.84 15.10 -30.48
N ARG A 272 -10.46 15.72 -29.47
CA ARG A 272 -11.91 15.79 -29.33
C ARG A 272 -12.62 16.48 -30.50
N ALA A 273 -12.03 17.57 -31.02
CA ALA A 273 -12.57 18.30 -32.15
C ALA A 273 -12.51 17.51 -33.48
N SER A 274 -11.57 16.56 -33.60
CA SER A 274 -11.52 15.66 -34.76
C SER A 274 -12.63 14.59 -34.73
N ALA A 275 -13.31 14.45 -33.59
CA ALA A 275 -14.44 13.55 -33.32
C ALA A 275 -14.18 12.11 -33.81
N PRO A 276 -13.08 11.44 -33.48
CA PRO A 276 -12.88 10.06 -33.85
C PRO A 276 -13.95 9.17 -33.24
N THR A 277 -14.30 8.08 -33.90
CA THR A 277 -15.11 7.04 -33.27
C THR A 277 -14.18 6.25 -32.36
N LEU A 278 -14.39 6.37 -31.03
CA LEU A 278 -13.58 5.73 -30.03
C LEU A 278 -14.21 4.42 -29.57
N GLU A 279 -13.40 3.37 -29.53
CA GLU A 279 -13.73 2.12 -28.88
C GLU A 279 -13.66 2.29 -27.36
N ALA A 280 -14.41 1.46 -26.61
CA ALA A 280 -14.38 1.47 -25.15
C ALA A 280 -13.64 0.27 -24.59
N TYR A 281 -12.94 0.50 -23.47
CA TYR A 281 -12.26 -0.50 -22.68
C TYR A 281 -12.68 -0.39 -21.21
N GLU A 282 -12.86 -1.53 -20.55
CA GLU A 282 -13.08 -1.63 -19.11
C GLU A 282 -12.13 -2.68 -18.54
N GLY A 283 -11.40 -2.34 -17.49
CA GLY A 283 -10.43 -3.24 -16.85
C GLY A 283 -9.14 -2.54 -16.47
N GLU A 284 -8.21 -3.33 -15.93
CA GLU A 284 -6.84 -2.88 -15.61
C GLU A 284 -6.00 -2.81 -16.89
N LEU A 285 -5.05 -1.88 -16.92
CA LEU A 285 -4.01 -1.83 -17.94
C LEU A 285 -2.75 -2.49 -17.36
N LEU A 286 -2.57 -3.80 -17.60
CA LEU A 286 -1.54 -4.63 -16.97
C LEU A 286 -0.80 -5.52 -17.99
N GLY A 287 -0.87 -5.18 -19.29
CA GLY A 287 -0.23 -5.92 -20.38
C GLY A 287 1.12 -5.35 -20.80
N GLY A 288 2.03 -6.24 -21.19
CA GLY A 288 3.38 -5.91 -21.66
C GLY A 288 3.54 -5.90 -23.18
N ARG A 289 2.46 -5.66 -23.97
CA ARG A 289 2.48 -5.81 -25.43
C ARG A 289 3.38 -4.78 -26.12
N LEU A 290 3.24 -3.50 -25.77
CA LEU A 290 3.98 -2.41 -26.43
C LEU A 290 5.18 -1.92 -25.61
N HIS A 291 5.11 -2.02 -24.29
CA HIS A 291 6.13 -1.59 -23.35
C HIS A 291 6.23 -2.58 -22.20
N HIS A 292 7.39 -2.66 -21.55
CA HIS A 292 7.58 -3.50 -20.37
C HIS A 292 6.64 -3.09 -19.25
N ILE A 293 6.07 -4.06 -18.54
CA ILE A 293 5.24 -3.88 -17.34
C ILE A 293 6.03 -4.08 -16.06
N LEU A 294 7.18 -4.73 -16.13
CA LEU A 294 8.18 -4.84 -15.06
C LEU A 294 7.62 -5.47 -13.77
N SER A 295 6.88 -6.56 -13.91
CA SER A 295 6.08 -7.16 -12.84
C SER A 295 6.89 -7.69 -11.64
N GLY A 296 8.20 -7.92 -11.78
CA GLY A 296 9.06 -8.36 -10.68
C GLY A 296 9.20 -7.32 -9.57
N VAL A 297 8.90 -6.04 -9.84
CA VAL A 297 8.92 -4.97 -8.83
C VAL A 297 7.93 -5.20 -7.68
N TRP A 298 6.88 -6.00 -7.89
CA TRP A 298 5.92 -6.29 -6.82
C TRP A 298 6.55 -7.07 -5.67
N SER A 299 7.66 -7.78 -5.90
CA SER A 299 8.35 -8.58 -4.88
C SER A 299 9.80 -8.17 -4.59
N THR A 300 10.35 -7.25 -5.36
CA THR A 300 11.70 -6.69 -5.12
C THR A 300 11.72 -5.92 -3.80
N ARG A 301 12.76 -6.15 -2.96
CA ARG A 301 12.93 -5.49 -1.65
C ARG A 301 11.65 -5.51 -0.83
N MET A 302 11.11 -6.69 -0.60
CA MET A 302 9.80 -6.92 0.05
C MET A 302 9.63 -6.13 1.37
N TYR A 303 10.71 -5.88 2.09
CA TYR A 303 10.70 -5.12 3.34
C TYR A 303 10.14 -3.68 3.16
N LEU A 304 10.33 -3.06 1.98
CA LEU A 304 9.76 -1.74 1.66
C LEU A 304 8.24 -1.81 1.55
N LYS A 305 7.71 -2.84 0.88
CA LYS A 305 6.26 -3.06 0.74
C LYS A 305 5.60 -3.32 2.09
N GLN A 306 6.26 -4.08 2.97
CA GLN A 306 5.80 -4.31 4.34
C GLN A 306 5.80 -3.02 5.18
N ALA A 307 6.84 -2.19 5.03
CA ALA A 307 6.92 -0.90 5.71
C ALA A 307 5.85 0.07 5.20
N ASN A 308 5.61 0.09 3.88
CA ASN A 308 4.57 0.89 3.23
C ASN A 308 3.17 0.50 3.72
N GLU A 309 2.82 -0.79 3.67
CA GLU A 309 1.54 -1.29 4.19
C GLU A 309 1.33 -0.86 5.65
N ARG A 310 2.34 -1.06 6.50
CA ARG A 310 2.27 -0.65 7.90
C ARG A 310 2.03 0.85 8.08
N ALA A 311 2.71 1.69 7.31
CA ALA A 311 2.57 3.14 7.38
C ALA A 311 1.18 3.60 6.90
N GLN A 312 0.70 3.08 5.76
CA GLN A 312 -0.63 3.37 5.21
C GLN A 312 -1.74 2.98 6.19
N VAL A 313 -1.73 1.74 6.69
CA VAL A 313 -2.72 1.25 7.67
C VAL A 313 -2.68 2.07 8.97
N LEU A 314 -1.49 2.41 9.45
CA LEU A 314 -1.35 3.24 10.65
C LEU A 314 -1.99 4.60 10.47
N LEU A 315 -1.75 5.29 9.35
CA LEU A 315 -2.31 6.62 9.12
C LEU A 315 -3.80 6.58 8.83
N SER A 316 -4.23 5.86 7.78
CA SER A 316 -5.59 5.91 7.26
C SER A 316 -6.60 5.14 8.11
N GLU A 317 -6.21 4.00 8.69
CA GLU A 317 -7.13 3.11 9.41
C GLU A 317 -7.01 3.20 10.95
N THR A 318 -6.03 3.96 11.45
CA THR A 318 -5.83 4.04 12.91
C THR A 318 -5.67 5.47 13.41
N VAL A 319 -4.67 6.22 12.94
CA VAL A 319 -4.36 7.57 13.46
C VAL A 319 -5.48 8.56 13.14
N GLU A 320 -5.86 8.69 11.87
CA GLU A 320 -6.92 9.63 11.46
C GLU A 320 -8.29 9.29 12.07
N PRO A 321 -8.77 8.02 12.04
CA PRO A 321 -10.03 7.67 12.68
C PRO A 321 -10.04 7.95 14.18
N MET A 322 -8.96 7.63 14.90
CA MET A 322 -8.87 7.89 16.34
C MET A 322 -8.74 9.37 16.66
N ALA A 323 -8.04 10.16 15.83
CA ALA A 323 -7.97 11.61 15.97
C ALA A 323 -9.35 12.26 15.73
N ALA A 324 -10.11 11.78 14.73
CA ALA A 324 -11.48 12.20 14.49
C ALA A 324 -12.41 11.84 15.67
N CYS A 325 -12.25 10.63 16.22
CA CYS A 325 -12.98 10.20 17.40
C CYS A 325 -12.73 11.14 18.60
N SER A 326 -11.46 11.47 18.88
CA SER A 326 -11.08 12.41 19.94
C SER A 326 -11.64 13.83 19.69
N ARG A 327 -11.60 14.29 18.42
CA ARG A 327 -12.11 15.62 18.07
C ARG A 327 -13.63 15.74 18.22
N PHE A 328 -14.38 14.83 17.59
CA PHE A 328 -15.83 14.97 17.44
C PHE A 328 -16.66 14.39 18.58
N LEU A 329 -16.11 13.47 19.39
CA LEU A 329 -16.79 12.96 20.59
C LEU A 329 -16.30 13.61 21.89
N HIS A 330 -15.06 14.16 21.94
CA HIS A 330 -14.43 14.62 23.16
C HIS A 330 -13.83 16.03 23.06
N ASP A 331 -14.13 16.77 21.98
CA ASP A 331 -13.68 18.17 21.72
C ASP A 331 -12.15 18.36 21.83
N ALA A 332 -11.38 17.31 21.53
CA ALA A 332 -9.93 17.39 21.51
C ALA A 332 -9.40 18.09 20.24
N GLU A 333 -8.15 18.57 20.29
CA GLU A 333 -7.48 19.15 19.12
C GLU A 333 -7.19 18.07 18.07
N TYR A 334 -7.63 18.26 16.81
CA TYR A 334 -7.23 17.41 15.68
C TYR A 334 -5.85 17.80 15.19
N PRO A 335 -4.84 16.91 15.18
CA PRO A 335 -3.46 17.25 14.84
C PRO A 335 -3.22 17.29 13.32
N ALA A 336 -3.97 18.12 12.58
CA ALA A 336 -3.97 18.16 11.12
C ALA A 336 -2.56 18.32 10.52
N GLY A 337 -1.79 19.33 10.97
CA GLY A 337 -0.47 19.61 10.40
C GLY A 337 0.54 18.49 10.61
N GLN A 338 0.44 17.74 11.71
CA GLN A 338 1.30 16.57 11.95
C GLN A 338 0.90 15.39 11.04
N ILE A 339 -0.39 15.16 10.86
CA ILE A 339 -0.93 14.12 9.97
C ILE A 339 -0.53 14.44 8.51
N ASP A 340 -0.71 15.69 8.07
CA ASP A 340 -0.29 16.14 6.73
C ASP A 340 1.21 15.94 6.49
N THR A 341 2.03 16.21 7.50
CA THR A 341 3.48 15.99 7.43
C THR A 341 3.78 14.50 7.26
N CYS A 342 3.10 13.62 8.02
CA CYS A 342 3.26 12.17 7.89
C CYS A 342 2.83 11.69 6.48
N TRP A 343 1.70 12.19 5.95
CA TRP A 343 1.27 11.85 4.60
C TRP A 343 2.25 12.30 3.53
N LYS A 344 2.76 13.55 3.61
CA LYS A 344 3.77 14.04 2.65
C LYS A 344 5.04 13.21 2.68
N GLU A 345 5.53 12.86 3.88
CA GLU A 345 6.73 12.05 4.04
C GLU A 345 6.50 10.60 3.53
N LEU A 346 5.31 10.03 3.77
CA LEU A 346 4.95 8.73 3.22
C LEU A 346 4.89 8.74 1.69
N LEU A 347 4.23 9.74 1.10
CA LEU A 347 4.10 9.87 -0.35
C LEU A 347 5.45 10.07 -1.04
N GLN A 348 6.46 10.63 -0.37
CA GLN A 348 7.83 10.71 -0.89
C GLN A 348 8.49 9.33 -1.08
N ASN A 349 7.93 8.26 -0.51
CA ASN A 349 8.34 6.89 -0.75
C ASN A 349 7.55 6.20 -1.86
N HIS A 350 6.54 6.86 -2.44
CA HIS A 350 5.64 6.31 -3.45
C HIS A 350 6.04 6.55 -4.93
N PRO A 351 7.10 7.34 -5.30
CA PRO A 351 7.54 7.34 -6.70
C PRO A 351 7.66 5.91 -7.20
N HIS A 352 7.34 5.69 -8.48
CA HIS A 352 7.31 4.33 -9.01
C HIS A 352 8.63 3.59 -8.81
N ASP A 353 9.80 4.17 -9.08
CA ASP A 353 11.08 3.50 -8.85
C ASP A 353 11.38 3.27 -7.36
N SER A 354 10.97 4.20 -6.48
CA SER A 354 11.18 4.07 -5.04
C SER A 354 10.38 2.91 -4.46
N ILE A 355 9.03 2.93 -4.60
CA ILE A 355 8.18 1.89 -4.01
C ILE A 355 8.33 0.54 -4.72
N CYS A 356 8.63 0.55 -6.00
CA CYS A 356 8.98 -0.64 -6.77
C CYS A 356 10.25 -1.33 -6.26
N GLY A 357 11.15 -0.56 -5.63
CA GLY A 357 12.39 -1.12 -5.11
C GLY A 357 13.47 -1.28 -6.19
N CYS A 358 13.34 -0.56 -7.31
CA CYS A 358 14.22 -0.62 -8.46
C CYS A 358 15.07 0.65 -8.59
N SER A 359 15.75 0.99 -7.50
CA SER A 359 16.68 2.10 -7.38
C SER A 359 17.99 1.64 -6.73
N THR A 360 18.98 2.55 -6.61
CA THR A 360 20.21 2.25 -5.91
C THR A 360 19.98 2.00 -4.41
N ASP A 361 20.91 1.30 -3.78
CA ASP A 361 20.82 0.96 -2.35
C ASP A 361 20.70 2.20 -1.45
N GLU A 362 21.33 3.32 -1.84
CA GLU A 362 21.27 4.61 -1.15
C GLU A 362 19.83 5.13 -1.05
N VAL A 363 19.10 5.09 -2.16
CA VAL A 363 17.69 5.51 -2.22
C VAL A 363 16.86 4.69 -1.23
N HIS A 364 17.03 3.38 -1.21
CA HIS A 364 16.22 2.51 -0.36
C HIS A 364 16.55 2.66 1.13
N ARG A 365 17.80 2.96 1.51
CA ARG A 365 18.15 3.34 2.88
C ARG A 365 17.49 4.65 3.31
N GLU A 366 17.38 5.63 2.42
CA GLU A 366 16.64 6.87 2.68
C GLU A 366 15.14 6.58 2.85
N MET A 367 14.55 5.70 2.04
CA MET A 367 13.16 5.27 2.16
C MET A 367 12.86 4.60 3.50
N GLU A 368 13.72 3.70 3.97
CA GLU A 368 13.58 3.07 5.30
C GLU A 368 13.53 4.12 6.41
N THR A 369 14.38 5.15 6.31
CA THR A 369 14.41 6.26 7.28
C THR A 369 13.09 7.04 7.25
N ARG A 370 12.56 7.36 6.07
CA ARG A 370 11.25 8.04 5.92
C ARG A 370 10.11 7.17 6.46
N PHE A 371 10.06 5.87 6.13
CA PHE A 371 9.05 4.95 6.69
C PHE A 371 9.10 4.88 8.22
N GLU A 372 10.30 4.76 8.80
CA GLU A 372 10.47 4.72 10.25
C GLU A 372 10.02 6.04 10.91
N SER A 373 10.30 7.18 10.30
CA SER A 373 9.84 8.50 10.75
C SER A 373 8.31 8.57 10.78
N VAL A 374 7.64 8.20 9.68
CA VAL A 374 6.17 8.16 9.59
C VAL A 374 5.56 7.24 10.63
N ILE A 375 6.10 6.03 10.78
CA ILE A 375 5.59 5.04 11.73
C ILE A 375 5.73 5.54 13.18
N ARG A 376 6.89 6.07 13.55
CA ARG A 376 7.11 6.60 14.91
C ARG A 376 6.23 7.81 15.22
N SER A 377 6.12 8.73 14.26
CA SER A 377 5.26 9.90 14.39
C SER A 377 3.79 9.50 14.50
N GLY A 378 3.32 8.61 13.65
CA GLY A 378 1.95 8.07 13.71
C GLY A 378 1.66 7.35 15.03
N GLU A 379 2.55 6.50 15.51
CA GLU A 379 2.41 5.85 16.81
C GLU A 379 2.37 6.87 17.97
N GLN A 380 3.14 7.95 17.88
CA GLN A 380 3.12 8.99 18.91
C GLN A 380 1.83 9.84 18.87
N LEU A 381 1.33 10.16 17.67
CA LEU A 381 0.03 10.81 17.47
C LEU A 381 -1.09 9.96 18.04
N LEU A 382 -1.08 8.67 17.74
CA LEU A 382 -2.05 7.72 18.28
C LEU A 382 -2.03 7.67 19.81
N ARG A 383 -0.84 7.65 20.43
CA ARG A 383 -0.72 7.72 21.89
C ARG A 383 -1.33 8.99 22.46
N ARG A 384 -1.11 10.13 21.80
CA ARG A 384 -1.70 11.43 22.23
C ARG A 384 -3.22 11.36 22.13
N ASN A 385 -3.76 10.96 20.97
CA ASN A 385 -5.21 10.86 20.76
C ASN A 385 -5.89 9.92 21.79
N LEU A 386 -5.25 8.79 22.12
CA LEU A 386 -5.80 7.86 23.10
C LEU A 386 -5.73 8.41 24.53
N LYS A 387 -4.77 9.26 24.86
CA LYS A 387 -4.74 9.99 26.15
C LYS A 387 -5.90 10.96 26.25
N ASP A 388 -6.29 11.58 25.14
CA ASP A 388 -7.44 12.49 25.11
C ASP A 388 -8.76 11.72 25.30
N LEU A 389 -8.85 10.47 24.81
CA LEU A 389 -10.00 9.56 25.02
C LEU A 389 -10.06 8.98 26.44
N ALA A 390 -8.91 8.83 27.09
CA ALA A 390 -8.81 8.40 28.48
C ALA A 390 -8.33 9.60 29.35
N PRO A 391 -9.15 10.63 29.55
CA PRO A 391 -8.71 11.78 30.33
C PRO A 391 -8.40 11.34 31.72
N THR A 392 -7.18 11.59 32.07
CA THR A 392 -6.59 11.78 33.36
C THR A 392 -5.47 10.83 33.70
N PHE A 393 -4.31 11.32 33.38
CA PHE A 393 -3.14 11.05 34.20
C PHE A 393 -3.07 12.18 35.28
N GLY A 394 -4.01 12.18 36.24
CA GLY A 394 -3.92 13.00 37.42
C GLY A 394 -2.93 12.40 38.42
N PRO A 395 -2.41 13.19 39.38
CA PRO A 395 -1.69 12.63 40.50
C PRO A 395 -2.60 11.60 41.21
N ARG A 396 -2.02 10.43 41.48
CA ARG A 396 -2.68 9.33 42.20
C ARG A 396 -3.24 9.83 43.53
N ALA A 397 -4.52 9.59 43.79
CA ALA A 397 -5.01 9.65 45.16
C ALA A 397 -4.33 8.55 45.98
N ASP A 398 -4.02 8.80 47.22
CA ASP A 398 -3.20 7.90 48.06
C ASP A 398 -3.72 6.47 48.28
N ASP A 399 -4.90 6.13 47.71
CA ASP A 399 -5.57 4.84 47.91
C ASP A 399 -5.96 4.10 46.63
N ASP A 400 -5.50 4.55 45.43
CA ASP A 400 -5.93 3.96 44.13
C ASP A 400 -5.08 2.75 43.69
N ARG A 401 -5.54 1.54 44.04
CA ARG A 401 -5.00 0.26 43.53
C ARG A 401 -5.55 -0.11 42.15
N GLU A 402 -6.33 0.78 41.53
CA GLU A 402 -7.01 0.51 40.27
C GLU A 402 -6.13 0.92 39.08
N THR A 403 -6.03 0.01 38.12
CA THR A 403 -5.37 0.27 36.85
C THR A 403 -6.39 0.19 35.72
N VAL A 404 -6.54 1.27 34.97
CA VAL A 404 -7.49 1.35 33.85
C VAL A 404 -6.80 0.98 32.54
N LEU A 405 -7.44 0.11 31.79
CA LEU A 405 -7.09 -0.21 30.40
C LEU A 405 -8.19 0.34 29.49
N CYS A 406 -7.83 1.24 28.59
CA CYS A 406 -8.69 1.68 27.50
C CYS A 406 -8.30 0.91 26.25
N VAL A 407 -9.23 0.15 25.68
CA VAL A 407 -9.03 -0.62 24.44
C VAL A 407 -9.85 0.03 23.34
N ALA A 408 -9.18 0.59 22.36
CA ALA A 408 -9.79 1.33 21.26
C ALA A 408 -9.89 0.47 20.00
N ASN A 409 -11.02 0.61 19.33
CA ASN A 409 -11.31 0.07 18.01
C ASN A 409 -11.37 1.21 16.99
N SER A 410 -10.48 1.22 16.02
CA SER A 410 -10.47 2.24 14.97
C SER A 410 -11.31 1.89 13.74
N LEU A 411 -11.89 0.68 13.69
CA LEU A 411 -12.76 0.25 12.60
C LEU A 411 -14.23 0.67 12.86
N PRO A 412 -15.00 1.01 11.82
CA PRO A 412 -16.40 1.43 11.94
C PRO A 412 -17.39 0.26 12.09
N VAL A 413 -16.95 -0.84 12.66
CA VAL A 413 -17.75 -2.05 12.94
C VAL A 413 -17.47 -2.54 14.35
N ASP A 414 -18.50 -3.03 15.03
CA ASP A 414 -18.34 -3.67 16.33
C ASP A 414 -17.53 -4.95 16.19
N ARG A 415 -16.68 -5.25 17.17
CA ARG A 415 -15.90 -6.48 17.16
C ARG A 415 -15.58 -7.02 18.56
N THR A 416 -15.56 -8.33 18.69
CA THR A 416 -14.98 -9.02 19.83
C THR A 416 -13.58 -9.46 19.45
N GLU A 417 -12.57 -9.12 20.25
CA GLU A 417 -11.16 -9.41 19.95
C GLU A 417 -10.42 -9.94 21.17
N VAL A 418 -9.47 -10.82 20.89
CA VAL A 418 -8.51 -11.27 21.91
C VAL A 418 -7.50 -10.14 22.15
N VAL A 419 -7.55 -9.54 23.31
CA VAL A 419 -6.61 -8.52 23.74
C VAL A 419 -5.52 -9.16 24.58
N ARG A 420 -4.27 -9.03 24.12
CA ARG A 420 -3.10 -9.46 24.88
C ARG A 420 -2.25 -8.24 25.18
N ARG A 421 -2.01 -7.98 26.47
CA ARG A 421 -1.39 -6.73 26.90
C ARG A 421 -0.38 -6.91 28.04
N LEU A 422 0.75 -6.20 27.94
CA LEU A 422 1.64 -5.98 29.06
C LEU A 422 1.07 -4.82 29.91
N VAL A 423 0.78 -5.07 31.16
CA VAL A 423 0.28 -4.11 32.15
C VAL A 423 1.36 -3.87 33.19
N VAL A 424 1.56 -2.62 33.58
CA VAL A 424 2.55 -2.22 34.60
C VAL A 424 1.82 -1.73 35.83
N LEU A 425 1.96 -2.45 36.92
CA LEU A 425 1.41 -2.08 38.23
C LEU A 425 2.51 -1.46 39.09
N GLN A 426 2.22 -0.27 39.65
CA GLN A 426 3.16 0.45 40.50
C GLN A 426 3.15 -0.10 41.94
N PRO A 427 4.23 0.13 42.75
CA PRO A 427 4.24 -0.21 44.18
C PRO A 427 3.06 0.43 44.95
N PRO A 428 2.56 -0.22 46.03
CA PRO A 428 3.06 -1.45 46.64
C PRO A 428 2.83 -2.69 45.78
N ALA A 429 3.54 -3.79 46.10
CA ALA A 429 3.41 -5.06 45.38
C ALA A 429 1.94 -5.51 45.39
N VAL A 430 1.46 -5.90 44.22
CA VAL A 430 0.10 -6.40 44.00
C VAL A 430 0.12 -7.93 44.03
N ASP A 431 -0.84 -8.51 44.74
CA ASP A 431 -1.04 -9.97 44.70
C ASP A 431 -1.78 -10.34 43.43
N ALA A 432 -1.03 -10.87 42.45
CA ALA A 432 -1.56 -11.25 41.14
C ALA A 432 -2.68 -12.32 41.25
N SER A 433 -2.74 -13.10 42.34
CA SER A 433 -3.78 -14.11 42.56
C SER A 433 -5.12 -13.48 42.98
N ARG A 434 -5.14 -12.22 43.39
CA ARG A 434 -6.32 -11.49 43.85
C ARG A 434 -6.83 -10.46 42.84
N LEU A 435 -6.24 -10.41 41.66
CA LEU A 435 -6.64 -9.46 40.62
C LEU A 435 -7.94 -9.89 39.94
N VAL A 436 -8.82 -8.93 39.69
CA VAL A 436 -10.02 -9.04 38.87
C VAL A 436 -10.01 -7.97 37.80
N LEU A 437 -10.53 -8.31 36.61
CA LEU A 437 -10.75 -7.37 35.51
C LEU A 437 -12.25 -7.05 35.44
N LEU A 438 -12.61 -5.77 35.53
CA LEU A 438 -13.99 -5.29 35.49
C LEU A 438 -14.22 -4.53 34.18
N GLY A 439 -15.36 -4.75 33.51
CA GLY A 439 -15.80 -3.94 32.37
C GLY A 439 -16.43 -2.62 32.82
N ASP A 440 -16.83 -1.77 31.86
CA ASP A 440 -17.48 -0.47 32.11
C ASP A 440 -18.79 -0.58 32.93
N ASP A 441 -19.47 -1.71 32.83
CA ASP A 441 -20.69 -2.03 33.58
C ASP A 441 -20.42 -2.57 35.00
N GLY A 442 -19.18 -2.63 35.42
CA GLY A 442 -18.73 -3.17 36.68
C GLY A 442 -18.76 -4.71 36.77
N ARG A 443 -19.13 -5.40 35.69
CA ARG A 443 -19.11 -6.86 35.66
C ARG A 443 -17.69 -7.40 35.51
N ARG A 444 -17.44 -8.57 36.10
CA ARG A 444 -16.18 -9.27 35.95
C ARG A 444 -16.01 -9.77 34.51
N VAL A 445 -14.88 -9.45 33.91
CA VAL A 445 -14.43 -9.95 32.61
C VAL A 445 -13.42 -11.06 32.85
N PRO A 446 -13.63 -12.27 32.32
CA PRO A 446 -12.65 -13.33 32.43
C PRO A 446 -11.34 -12.90 31.79
N PHE A 447 -10.23 -13.13 32.48
CA PHE A 447 -8.89 -12.81 31.96
C PHE A 447 -7.89 -13.86 32.45
N ARG A 448 -6.75 -13.93 31.77
CA ARG A 448 -5.65 -14.82 32.11
C ARG A 448 -4.38 -14.02 32.28
N ILE A 449 -3.61 -14.37 33.30
CA ILE A 449 -2.24 -13.85 33.49
C ILE A 449 -1.26 -14.88 32.89
N GLU A 450 -0.55 -14.51 31.85
CA GLU A 450 0.45 -15.39 31.21
C GLU A 450 1.82 -15.28 31.89
N ARG A 451 2.16 -14.08 32.37
CA ARG A 451 3.48 -13.82 32.96
C ARG A 451 3.39 -12.73 34.03
N VAL A 452 4.17 -12.92 35.07
CA VAL A 452 4.38 -11.92 36.15
C VAL A 452 5.89 -11.70 36.28
N GLN A 453 6.31 -10.44 36.26
CA GLN A 453 7.70 -10.05 36.49
C GLN A 453 7.75 -8.81 37.38
N ARG A 454 8.71 -8.77 38.33
CA ARG A 454 9.02 -7.58 39.12
C ARG A 454 10.29 -6.94 38.57
N VAL A 455 10.20 -5.65 38.26
CA VAL A 455 11.29 -4.87 37.66
C VAL A 455 11.49 -3.59 38.45
N GLU A 456 12.69 -3.36 38.93
CA GLU A 456 13.02 -2.11 39.64
C GLU A 456 12.87 -0.90 38.72
N ARG A 457 12.22 0.14 39.24
CA ARG A 457 11.99 1.38 38.50
C ARG A 457 13.31 2.09 38.20
N PHE A 458 13.53 2.40 36.93
CA PHE A 458 14.69 3.12 36.47
C PHE A 458 14.30 4.49 35.90
N TRP A 459 14.88 5.56 36.42
CA TRP A 459 14.75 6.94 35.92
C TRP A 459 13.33 7.53 35.91
N GLY A 460 12.36 6.99 36.62
CA GLY A 460 10.99 7.53 36.67
C GLY A 460 10.26 7.57 35.34
N ILE A 461 10.66 6.71 34.38
CA ILE A 461 10.02 6.63 33.07
C ILE A 461 8.63 6.04 33.20
N ASP A 462 7.65 6.70 32.58
CA ASP A 462 6.28 6.25 32.56
C ASP A 462 6.04 5.32 31.36
N TYR A 463 5.87 4.00 31.60
CA TYR A 463 5.60 3.00 30.56
C TYR A 463 4.12 2.67 30.41
N ARG A 464 3.22 3.39 31.06
CA ARG A 464 1.78 3.06 31.12
C ARG A 464 1.05 3.26 29.79
N VAL A 465 1.70 3.93 28.84
CA VAL A 465 1.16 4.10 27.48
C VAL A 465 1.99 3.33 26.50
N GLU A 466 1.45 2.21 26.02
CA GLU A 466 2.13 1.32 25.09
C GLU A 466 1.22 0.93 23.94
N LEU A 467 1.75 1.05 22.71
CA LEU A 467 1.09 0.58 21.49
C LEU A 467 1.50 -0.87 21.13
N ASP A 468 2.74 -1.20 21.47
CA ASP A 468 3.34 -2.51 21.23
C ASP A 468 4.25 -2.84 22.43
N GLY A 469 3.76 -3.68 23.34
CA GLY A 469 4.43 -4.02 24.60
C GLY A 469 5.83 -4.62 24.40
N GLU A 470 6.03 -5.43 23.35
CA GLU A 470 7.34 -6.01 23.05
C GLU A 470 8.37 -4.95 22.65
N ARG A 471 7.94 -3.98 21.82
CA ARG A 471 8.83 -2.92 21.33
C ARG A 471 9.24 -1.95 22.44
N GLN A 472 8.30 -1.59 23.32
CA GLN A 472 8.55 -0.71 24.44
C GLN A 472 9.45 -1.37 25.48
N ALA A 473 9.19 -2.64 25.80
CA ALA A 473 10.03 -3.43 26.68
C ALA A 473 11.47 -3.49 26.16
N ARG A 474 11.70 -3.71 24.88
CA ARG A 474 13.01 -3.65 24.22
C ARG A 474 13.66 -2.26 24.37
N ARG A 475 12.88 -1.19 24.13
CA ARG A 475 13.39 0.20 24.18
C ARG A 475 13.89 0.60 25.57
N PHE A 476 13.25 0.11 26.62
CA PHE A 476 13.60 0.44 28.02
C PHE A 476 14.42 -0.63 28.72
N GLY A 477 14.93 -1.64 28.02
CA GLY A 477 15.78 -2.68 28.59
C GLY A 477 15.04 -3.67 29.50
N VAL A 478 13.73 -3.75 29.42
CA VAL A 478 12.88 -4.70 30.17
C VAL A 478 12.87 -6.10 29.52
N TYR A 479 13.72 -6.34 28.51
CA TYR A 479 13.82 -7.62 27.80
C TYR A 479 14.94 -8.48 28.40
N GLU A 480 14.59 -9.70 28.83
CA GLU A 480 15.48 -10.61 29.54
C GLU A 480 16.66 -11.15 28.73
N ASP A 481 16.61 -11.20 27.40
CA ASP A 481 17.49 -12.09 26.67
C ASP A 481 18.58 -11.47 25.81
N ARG A 482 18.60 -10.15 25.56
CA ARG A 482 19.62 -9.59 24.65
C ARG A 482 20.66 -8.67 25.26
N PHE A 483 20.44 -8.08 26.42
CA PHE A 483 21.39 -7.08 26.94
C PHE A 483 21.91 -7.34 28.36
N GLY A 484 21.47 -8.41 29.04
CA GLY A 484 22.01 -8.77 30.35
C GLY A 484 21.99 -7.66 31.38
N LEU A 485 21.19 -6.62 31.17
CA LEU A 485 21.01 -5.53 32.14
C LEU A 485 20.09 -5.99 33.26
N ARG A 486 20.55 -6.95 34.04
CA ARG A 486 20.12 -7.03 35.43
C ARG A 486 20.64 -5.76 36.10
N ILE A 487 19.77 -4.78 36.32
CA ILE A 487 20.10 -3.68 37.23
C ILE A 487 20.08 -4.28 38.63
N LEU A 488 21.23 -4.80 39.05
CA LEU A 488 21.41 -5.23 40.43
C LEU A 488 21.55 -3.96 41.27
N ARG A 489 20.45 -3.47 41.83
CA ARG A 489 20.47 -2.56 42.96
C ARG A 489 20.41 -3.37 44.25
N PRO A 490 21.16 -2.97 45.29
CA PRO A 490 20.96 -3.59 46.59
C PRO A 490 19.53 -3.41 47.06
N GLU A 491 18.96 -4.45 47.70
CA GLU A 491 17.62 -4.43 48.27
C GLU A 491 17.47 -3.16 49.12
N SER A 492 16.61 -2.22 48.68
CA SER A 492 16.20 -1.11 49.50
C SER A 492 15.01 -1.57 50.35
N GLU A 493 14.91 -1.10 51.58
CA GLU A 493 13.78 -1.39 52.48
C GLU A 493 12.43 -0.88 51.94
N ARG A 494 12.42 -0.16 50.80
CA ARG A 494 11.21 0.33 50.11
C ARG A 494 10.94 -0.51 48.89
N ASP A 495 9.70 -1.00 48.80
CA ASP A 495 9.24 -1.65 47.59
C ASP A 495 9.12 -0.60 46.45
N THR A 496 10.16 -0.53 45.63
CA THR A 496 10.25 0.39 44.50
C THR A 496 10.10 -0.32 43.16
N ALA A 497 9.85 -1.63 43.16
CA ALA A 497 9.71 -2.43 41.96
C ALA A 497 8.33 -2.31 41.34
N ASP A 498 8.24 -2.08 40.02
CA ASP A 498 7.00 -2.21 39.26
C ASP A 498 6.73 -3.69 38.96
N THR A 499 5.45 -4.08 38.99
CA THR A 499 5.02 -5.43 38.59
C THR A 499 4.52 -5.41 37.16
N PHE A 500 5.16 -6.18 36.30
CA PHE A 500 4.79 -6.34 34.88
C PHE A 500 3.95 -7.62 34.75
N LEU A 501 2.74 -7.46 34.24
CA LEU A 501 1.80 -8.54 33.98
C LEU A 501 1.53 -8.63 32.48
N THR A 502 1.70 -9.81 31.89
CA THR A 502 1.11 -10.05 30.57
C THR A 502 -0.25 -10.70 30.78
N ILE A 503 -1.32 -10.00 30.39
CA ILE A 503 -2.70 -10.48 30.50
C ILE A 503 -3.31 -10.72 29.12
N GLU A 504 -4.22 -11.69 29.06
CA GLU A 504 -5.05 -12.00 27.90
C GLU A 504 -6.52 -12.02 28.30
N PHE A 505 -7.41 -11.41 27.49
CA PHE A 505 -8.86 -11.42 27.70
C PHE A 505 -9.61 -11.16 26.39
N LEU A 506 -10.91 -11.46 26.37
CA LEU A 506 -11.81 -11.06 25.28
C LEU A 506 -12.41 -9.69 25.59
N ALA A 507 -12.34 -8.79 24.60
CA ALA A 507 -12.91 -7.45 24.68
C ALA A 507 -13.97 -7.27 23.60
N ASP A 508 -15.18 -6.89 24.01
CA ASP A 508 -16.20 -6.38 23.11
C ASP A 508 -15.95 -4.89 22.90
N LEU A 509 -15.73 -4.49 21.65
CA LEU A 509 -15.29 -3.16 21.28
C LEU A 509 -16.33 -2.51 20.37
N PRO A 510 -16.83 -1.30 20.70
CA PRO A 510 -17.75 -0.56 19.85
C PRO A 510 -17.05 -0.12 18.56
N ALA A 511 -17.83 0.08 17.52
CA ALA A 511 -17.37 0.59 16.22
C ALA A 511 -16.77 1.99 16.40
N LEU A 512 -15.57 2.21 15.85
CA LEU A 512 -14.81 3.47 15.99
C LEU A 512 -15.02 4.15 17.34
N GLY A 513 -14.58 3.44 18.37
CA GLY A 513 -14.80 3.83 19.76
C GLY A 513 -13.87 3.08 20.70
N HIS A 514 -14.17 3.09 21.99
CA HIS A 514 -13.35 2.40 22.97
C HIS A 514 -14.19 1.76 24.08
N ALA A 515 -13.64 0.70 24.67
CA ALA A 515 -14.12 0.08 25.88
C ALA A 515 -13.09 0.25 27.00
N ARG A 516 -13.58 0.37 28.23
CA ARG A 516 -12.75 0.56 29.43
C ARG A 516 -12.80 -0.70 30.29
N PHE A 517 -11.64 -1.07 30.82
CA PHE A 517 -11.48 -2.17 31.74
C PHE A 517 -10.68 -1.71 32.96
N VAL A 518 -11.09 -2.14 34.14
CA VAL A 518 -10.42 -1.81 35.40
C VAL A 518 -9.81 -3.06 36.00
N LEU A 519 -8.49 -3.07 36.12
CA LEU A 519 -7.76 -4.12 36.83
C LEU A 519 -7.55 -3.70 38.28
N THR A 520 -8.10 -4.44 39.22
CA THR A 520 -8.07 -4.12 40.69
C THR A 520 -7.93 -5.39 41.52
N GLU A 521 -7.52 -5.24 42.78
CA GLU A 521 -7.54 -6.33 43.76
C GLU A 521 -8.93 -6.50 44.37
N THR A 522 -9.29 -7.73 44.71
CA THR A 522 -10.53 -8.07 45.45
C THR A 522 -10.21 -8.84 46.71
N ASP A 523 -11.08 -8.70 47.70
CA ASP A 523 -11.03 -9.47 48.95
C ASP A 523 -11.84 -10.78 48.86
N ASP A 524 -12.56 -11.03 47.78
CA ASP A 524 -13.34 -12.23 47.55
C ASP A 524 -12.44 -13.44 47.32
N ASP A 525 -12.76 -14.57 47.99
CA ASP A 525 -12.05 -15.86 47.84
C ASP A 525 -12.27 -16.51 46.45
N GLU A 526 -13.27 -16.07 45.68
CA GLU A 526 -13.56 -16.56 44.34
C GLU A 526 -12.83 -15.77 43.24
N VAL A 527 -11.53 -15.83 43.23
CA VAL A 527 -10.73 -15.38 42.09
C VAL A 527 -10.57 -16.49 41.09
N GLY A 528 -11.53 -16.63 40.20
CA GLY A 528 -11.48 -17.64 39.12
C GLY A 528 -11.06 -17.02 37.81
N THR A 529 -9.83 -17.26 37.39
CA THR A 529 -9.39 -17.03 36.01
C THR A 529 -9.87 -18.20 35.16
N VAL A 530 -11.17 -18.26 34.85
CA VAL A 530 -11.69 -19.24 33.90
C VAL A 530 -11.61 -18.66 32.51
N THR A 531 -10.95 -19.35 31.60
CA THR A 531 -10.98 -19.05 30.18
C THR A 531 -12.17 -19.78 29.55
N PRO A 532 -13.30 -19.10 29.26
CA PRO A 532 -14.39 -19.71 28.51
C PRO A 532 -13.89 -20.00 27.07
N ASP A 533 -14.27 -21.18 26.57
CA ASP A 533 -13.99 -21.64 25.20
C ASP A 533 -12.51 -21.46 24.76
N PRO A 534 -11.55 -22.08 25.47
CA PRO A 534 -10.14 -21.96 25.11
C PRO A 534 -9.87 -22.66 23.78
N VAL A 535 -8.86 -22.17 23.06
CA VAL A 535 -8.33 -22.88 21.90
C VAL A 535 -7.70 -24.19 22.36
N ALA A 536 -8.25 -25.33 21.90
CA ALA A 536 -7.75 -26.65 22.28
C ALA A 536 -6.38 -26.91 21.64
N VAL A 537 -5.48 -27.54 22.40
CA VAL A 537 -4.14 -27.95 21.97
C VAL A 537 -3.93 -29.42 22.18
N SER A 538 -3.48 -30.18 21.18
CA SER A 538 -3.17 -31.59 21.28
C SER A 538 -1.94 -31.92 20.40
N GLY A 539 -0.77 -32.04 21.01
CA GLY A 539 0.48 -32.29 20.30
C GLY A 539 0.81 -31.16 19.29
N ASN A 540 0.80 -31.50 18.02
CA ASN A 540 1.00 -30.56 16.91
C ASN A 540 -0.30 -30.02 16.28
N GLU A 541 -1.41 -30.10 17.01
CA GLU A 541 -2.74 -29.70 16.53
C GLU A 541 -3.35 -28.64 17.47
N ILE A 542 -3.99 -27.61 16.87
CA ILE A 542 -4.78 -26.58 17.55
C ILE A 542 -6.17 -26.48 16.92
N ASP A 543 -7.20 -26.25 17.74
CA ASP A 543 -8.61 -26.23 17.34
C ASP A 543 -9.37 -25.14 18.13
N ASN A 544 -10.03 -24.20 17.44
CA ASN A 544 -10.83 -23.14 18.06
C ASN A 544 -12.35 -23.32 17.84
N GLY A 545 -12.77 -24.51 17.37
CA GLY A 545 -14.17 -24.81 17.06
C GLY A 545 -14.62 -24.36 15.67
N LEU A 546 -13.91 -23.41 15.01
CA LEU A 546 -14.15 -22.98 13.63
C LEU A 546 -13.15 -23.60 12.66
N CYS A 547 -11.91 -23.65 13.06
CA CYS A 547 -10.80 -24.21 12.30
C CYS A 547 -9.98 -25.17 13.17
N ARG A 548 -9.54 -26.29 12.57
CA ARG A 548 -8.52 -27.17 13.13
C ARG A 548 -7.28 -27.13 12.25
N VAL A 549 -6.14 -26.93 12.87
CA VAL A 549 -4.84 -26.86 12.18
C VAL A 549 -3.91 -27.89 12.76
N ARG A 550 -3.25 -28.69 11.90
CA ARG A 550 -2.16 -29.59 12.24
C ARG A 550 -0.88 -29.11 11.59
N LEU A 551 0.09 -28.69 12.38
CA LEU A 551 1.39 -28.19 11.90
C LEU A 551 2.38 -29.35 11.73
N HIS A 552 3.10 -29.38 10.58
CA HIS A 552 4.11 -30.37 10.26
C HIS A 552 5.53 -29.84 10.55
N PRO A 553 6.53 -30.75 10.71
CA PRO A 553 7.91 -30.35 10.99
C PRO A 553 8.56 -29.44 9.94
N ASP A 554 8.13 -29.54 8.68
CA ASP A 554 8.61 -28.77 7.52
C ASP A 554 7.93 -27.40 7.36
N GLY A 555 7.13 -26.97 8.33
CA GLY A 555 6.42 -25.70 8.33
C GLY A 555 5.11 -25.68 7.55
N SER A 556 4.78 -26.77 6.84
CA SER A 556 3.46 -26.91 6.21
C SER A 556 2.40 -27.30 7.26
N PHE A 557 1.12 -27.14 6.92
CA PHE A 557 0.03 -27.53 7.81
C PHE A 557 -1.20 -28.02 7.05
N ASP A 558 -2.00 -28.84 7.73
CA ASP A 558 -3.33 -29.22 7.28
C ASP A 558 -4.37 -28.36 8.00
N LEU A 559 -5.43 -27.98 7.29
CA LEU A 559 -6.53 -27.15 7.77
C LEU A 559 -7.86 -27.85 7.53
N LEU A 560 -8.66 -28.03 8.57
CA LEU A 560 -10.06 -28.41 8.49
C LEU A 560 -10.95 -27.21 8.84
N HIS A 561 -11.75 -26.74 7.89
CA HIS A 561 -12.82 -25.77 8.14
C HIS A 561 -14.04 -26.50 8.70
N ARG A 562 -14.37 -26.26 9.96
CA ARG A 562 -15.41 -27.02 10.70
C ARG A 562 -16.81 -26.85 10.12
N THR A 563 -17.14 -25.65 9.64
CA THR A 563 -18.48 -25.32 9.12
C THR A 563 -18.77 -26.08 7.83
N THR A 564 -17.85 -26.09 6.88
CA THR A 564 -18.04 -26.74 5.56
C THR A 564 -17.57 -28.20 5.53
N GLY A 565 -16.77 -28.61 6.51
CA GLY A 565 -16.07 -29.90 6.51
C GLY A 565 -14.93 -29.99 5.47
N ARG A 566 -14.58 -28.89 4.79
CA ARG A 566 -13.50 -28.84 3.79
C ARG A 566 -12.16 -29.04 4.47
N GLU A 567 -11.40 -30.01 3.98
CA GLU A 567 -10.04 -30.30 4.41
C GLU A 567 -9.05 -29.84 3.31
N MET A 568 -8.07 -29.03 3.70
CA MET A 568 -6.98 -28.58 2.85
C MET A 568 -5.66 -29.06 3.44
N ARG A 569 -4.79 -29.63 2.62
CA ARG A 569 -3.57 -30.28 3.09
C ARG A 569 -2.32 -29.63 2.53
N ASN A 570 -1.24 -29.66 3.33
CA ASN A 570 0.06 -29.14 2.96
C ASN A 570 0.02 -27.65 2.56
N LEU A 571 -0.79 -26.86 3.24
CA LEU A 571 -0.73 -25.40 3.13
C LEU A 571 0.60 -24.90 3.66
N ASN A 572 1.14 -23.81 3.07
CA ASN A 572 2.38 -23.18 3.50
C ASN A 572 3.65 -24.02 3.26
N VAL A 573 3.67 -24.87 2.24
CA VAL A 573 4.95 -25.42 1.76
C VAL A 573 5.79 -24.27 1.20
N LEU A 574 7.02 -24.14 1.68
CA LEU A 574 7.94 -23.13 1.12
C LEU A 574 8.57 -23.69 -0.16
N GLU A 575 8.57 -22.88 -1.21
CA GLU A 575 9.17 -23.16 -2.51
C GLU A 575 10.27 -22.14 -2.77
N ASP A 576 11.45 -22.63 -3.10
CA ASP A 576 12.62 -21.83 -3.45
C ASP A 576 13.07 -22.13 -4.88
N THR A 577 13.30 -21.07 -5.64
CA THR A 577 13.75 -21.13 -7.03
C THR A 577 14.88 -20.14 -7.24
N GLU A 578 15.76 -20.38 -8.21
CA GLU A 578 16.72 -19.36 -8.62
C GLU A 578 16.01 -18.13 -9.22
N ASP A 579 16.66 -16.97 -9.08
CA ASP A 579 16.30 -15.73 -9.76
C ASP A 579 17.53 -15.12 -10.43
N VAL A 580 17.62 -15.28 -11.73
CA VAL A 580 18.68 -14.68 -12.56
C VAL A 580 18.22 -13.37 -13.23
N GLY A 581 17.13 -12.80 -12.78
CA GLY A 581 16.62 -11.51 -13.22
C GLY A 581 17.35 -10.31 -12.55
N ASP A 582 16.65 -9.22 -12.43
CA ASP A 582 17.10 -7.98 -11.82
C ASP A 582 16.00 -7.39 -10.92
N GLU A 583 16.17 -6.14 -10.43
CA GLU A 583 15.16 -5.53 -9.57
C GLU A 583 13.79 -5.37 -10.26
N TYR A 584 13.76 -5.24 -11.59
CA TYR A 584 12.51 -5.06 -12.35
C TYR A 584 11.79 -6.38 -12.64
N ASP A 585 12.54 -7.46 -12.94
CA ASP A 585 11.93 -8.70 -13.41
C ASP A 585 12.56 -9.95 -12.81
N PHE A 586 11.68 -10.89 -12.43
CA PHE A 586 12.06 -12.24 -12.11
C PHE A 586 12.40 -13.04 -13.37
N SER A 587 13.47 -13.83 -13.31
CA SER A 587 13.81 -14.75 -14.40
C SER A 587 14.38 -16.07 -13.90
N ARG A 588 13.92 -17.18 -14.51
CA ARG A 588 14.48 -18.51 -14.28
C ARG A 588 15.78 -18.69 -15.05
N ALA A 589 16.69 -19.45 -14.47
CA ALA A 589 17.89 -19.90 -15.19
C ALA A 589 17.55 -20.94 -16.27
N THR A 590 18.38 -21.05 -17.30
CA THR A 590 18.21 -22.05 -18.38
C THR A 590 18.19 -23.49 -17.84
N ARG A 591 18.95 -23.78 -16.78
CA ARG A 591 18.92 -25.02 -16.01
C ARG A 591 18.32 -24.73 -14.64
N SER A 592 17.02 -24.73 -14.61
CA SER A 592 16.22 -24.34 -13.45
C SER A 592 16.09 -25.49 -12.45
N GLU A 593 16.18 -25.16 -11.14
CA GLU A 593 15.95 -26.08 -10.04
C GLU A 593 14.95 -25.48 -9.06
N THR A 594 13.92 -26.27 -8.71
CA THR A 594 12.96 -25.90 -7.68
C THR A 594 13.17 -26.76 -6.45
N LEU A 595 13.37 -26.15 -5.31
CA LEU A 595 13.46 -26.80 -4.00
C LEU A 595 12.23 -26.50 -3.19
N THR A 596 11.85 -27.41 -2.28
CA THR A 596 10.70 -27.17 -1.38
C THR A 596 11.02 -27.61 0.04
N SER A 597 10.31 -27.02 1.00
CA SER A 597 10.40 -27.47 2.41
C SER A 597 9.78 -28.83 2.65
N ARG A 598 9.07 -29.41 1.68
CA ARG A 598 8.32 -30.66 1.84
C ARG A 598 9.19 -31.81 2.33
N GLY A 599 8.84 -32.33 3.51
CA GLY A 599 9.53 -33.47 4.13
C GLY A 599 10.89 -33.12 4.76
N VAL A 600 11.24 -31.84 4.86
CA VAL A 600 12.41 -31.40 5.63
C VAL A 600 12.21 -31.71 7.10
N GLU A 601 13.21 -32.29 7.74
CA GLU A 601 13.17 -32.57 9.18
C GLU A 601 13.19 -31.30 10.01
N GLY A 602 12.30 -31.21 10.99
CA GLY A 602 12.19 -30.06 11.88
C GLY A 602 11.54 -30.43 13.21
N VAL A 603 11.37 -29.44 14.06
CA VAL A 603 10.81 -29.61 15.41
C VAL A 603 9.57 -28.73 15.57
N VAL A 604 8.41 -29.37 15.87
CA VAL A 604 7.19 -28.68 16.23
C VAL A 604 7.11 -28.52 17.76
N ARG A 605 6.75 -27.32 18.21
CA ARG A 605 6.50 -27.01 19.63
C ARG A 605 5.25 -26.15 19.78
N CYS A 606 4.53 -26.35 20.88
CA CYS A 606 3.53 -25.39 21.32
C CYS A 606 4.24 -24.23 22.03
N VAL A 607 4.06 -23.03 21.51
CA VAL A 607 4.66 -21.79 22.06
C VAL A 607 3.70 -21.10 23.03
N ARG A 608 2.39 -21.25 22.78
CA ARG A 608 1.32 -20.73 23.63
C ARG A 608 0.16 -21.71 23.66
N GLU A 609 -0.31 -22.01 24.87
CA GLU A 609 -1.46 -22.90 25.11
C GLU A 609 -2.37 -22.36 26.21
N GLY A 610 -3.62 -22.83 26.22
CA GLY A 610 -4.55 -22.68 27.34
C GLY A 610 -5.13 -21.29 27.54
N GLY A 611 -5.42 -20.54 26.48
CA GLY A 611 -6.09 -19.23 26.50
C GLY A 611 -7.03 -19.06 25.32
N TRP A 612 -7.40 -17.82 25.03
CA TRP A 612 -8.18 -17.47 23.83
C TRP A 612 -7.34 -17.50 22.56
N SER A 613 -6.06 -17.78 22.66
CA SER A 613 -5.19 -18.00 21.51
C SER A 613 -4.21 -19.14 21.77
N ALA A 614 -3.91 -19.91 20.71
CA ALA A 614 -2.87 -20.94 20.75
C ALA A 614 -1.91 -20.75 19.57
N ILE A 615 -0.62 -21.00 19.81
CA ILE A 615 0.44 -20.89 18.81
C ILE A 615 1.27 -22.16 18.78
N LEU A 616 1.36 -22.76 17.58
CA LEU A 616 2.36 -23.77 17.27
C LEU A 616 3.52 -23.15 16.48
N SER A 617 4.73 -23.66 16.66
CA SER A 617 5.93 -23.25 15.93
C SER A 617 6.66 -24.47 15.39
N ALA A 618 6.98 -24.48 14.10
CA ALA A 618 7.88 -25.42 13.46
C ALA A 618 9.21 -24.72 13.16
N ARG A 619 10.34 -25.36 13.52
CA ARG A 619 11.70 -24.86 13.23
C ARG A 619 12.45 -25.92 12.45
N PHE A 620 13.03 -25.49 11.33
CA PHE A 620 13.79 -26.33 10.40
C PHE A 620 14.83 -25.50 9.66
N GLU A 621 15.66 -26.14 8.85
CA GLU A 621 16.65 -25.46 8.00
C GLU A 621 16.40 -25.84 6.54
N LEU A 622 16.38 -24.82 5.65
CA LEU A 622 16.41 -25.03 4.22
C LEU A 622 17.87 -25.02 3.76
N ASP A 623 18.31 -26.11 3.15
CA ASP A 623 19.65 -26.21 2.57
C ASP A 623 19.60 -25.73 1.12
N LEU A 624 19.89 -24.45 0.89
CA LEU A 624 19.74 -23.76 -0.38
C LEU A 624 21.10 -23.55 -1.08
N PRO A 625 21.17 -23.56 -2.42
CA PRO A 625 22.32 -23.10 -3.17
C PRO A 625 22.66 -21.65 -2.81
N ASP A 626 23.95 -21.35 -2.62
CA ASP A 626 24.41 -20.05 -2.09
C ASP A 626 24.21 -18.89 -3.06
N SER A 627 24.12 -19.13 -4.37
CA SER A 627 23.87 -18.13 -5.41
C SER A 627 23.56 -18.79 -6.78
N ALA A 628 23.34 -17.99 -7.80
CA ALA A 628 23.45 -18.44 -9.18
C ALA A 628 24.92 -18.67 -9.58
N THR A 629 25.15 -19.50 -10.61
CA THR A 629 26.49 -19.65 -11.22
C THR A 629 26.95 -18.35 -11.88
N PRO A 630 28.26 -18.08 -12.02
CA PRO A 630 28.74 -16.85 -12.66
C PRO A 630 28.22 -16.62 -14.09
N ASP A 631 27.89 -17.69 -14.81
CA ASP A 631 27.26 -17.62 -16.14
C ASP A 631 25.73 -17.47 -16.08
N ARG A 632 25.15 -17.42 -14.86
CA ARG A 632 23.72 -17.26 -14.55
C ARG A 632 22.78 -18.27 -15.23
N LYS A 633 23.32 -19.46 -15.58
CA LYS A 633 22.56 -20.51 -16.27
C LYS A 633 22.05 -21.61 -15.37
N SER A 634 22.47 -21.65 -14.11
CA SER A 634 22.06 -22.62 -13.09
C SER A 634 22.34 -22.07 -11.69
N ARG A 635 21.93 -22.83 -10.69
CA ARG A 635 22.33 -22.61 -9.30
C ARG A 635 23.73 -23.18 -9.03
N SER A 636 24.40 -22.58 -8.03
CA SER A 636 25.68 -23.05 -7.48
C SER A 636 25.52 -24.44 -6.84
N ASP A 637 26.59 -25.27 -6.91
CA ASP A 637 26.63 -26.54 -6.17
C ASP A 637 26.91 -26.33 -4.67
N THR A 638 27.44 -25.16 -4.28
CA THR A 638 27.66 -24.81 -2.86
C THR A 638 26.31 -24.49 -2.22
N ARG A 639 26.06 -25.07 -1.04
CA ARG A 639 24.81 -24.88 -0.31
C ARG A 639 25.06 -24.25 1.05
N ARG A 640 24.06 -23.53 1.55
CA ARG A 640 24.05 -22.93 2.89
C ARG A 640 22.72 -23.20 3.59
N PRO A 641 22.76 -23.55 4.88
CA PRO A 641 21.57 -23.70 5.67
C PRO A 641 20.97 -22.33 5.99
N CYS A 642 19.70 -22.15 5.64
CA CYS A 642 18.89 -20.98 5.98
C CYS A 642 17.88 -21.40 7.07
N PRO A 643 18.06 -20.96 8.34
CA PRO A 643 17.11 -21.26 9.41
C PRO A 643 15.75 -20.64 9.15
N VAL A 644 14.71 -21.45 9.37
CA VAL A 644 13.31 -21.07 9.20
C VAL A 644 12.53 -21.36 10.47
N GLU A 645 11.66 -20.44 10.87
CA GLU A 645 10.62 -20.66 11.87
C GLU A 645 9.26 -20.29 11.30
N VAL A 646 8.32 -21.24 11.27
CA VAL A 646 6.92 -21.02 10.93
C VAL A 646 6.07 -21.09 12.19
N ARG A 647 5.30 -20.04 12.47
CA ARG A 647 4.34 -20.00 13.57
C ARG A 647 2.92 -19.95 13.01
N VAL A 648 2.04 -20.78 13.57
CA VAL A 648 0.62 -20.76 13.21
C VAL A 648 -0.22 -20.49 14.47
N GLU A 649 -1.10 -19.49 14.40
CA GLU A 649 -1.95 -19.05 15.51
C GLU A 649 -3.43 -19.19 15.16
N LEU A 650 -4.20 -19.77 16.08
CA LEU A 650 -5.66 -19.68 16.10
C LEU A 650 -6.12 -18.86 17.31
N ARG A 651 -7.23 -18.14 17.14
CA ARG A 651 -7.90 -17.36 18.20
C ARG A 651 -9.36 -17.78 18.32
N THR A 652 -9.88 -17.73 19.54
CA THR A 652 -11.31 -17.93 19.80
C THR A 652 -12.15 -16.94 18.99
N GLY A 653 -13.25 -17.43 18.38
CA GLY A 653 -14.18 -16.62 17.60
C GLY A 653 -13.67 -16.11 16.25
N SER A 654 -12.47 -16.52 15.82
CA SER A 654 -11.88 -16.09 14.53
C SER A 654 -11.60 -17.27 13.60
N PRO A 655 -12.15 -17.28 12.36
CA PRO A 655 -11.81 -18.29 11.36
C PRO A 655 -10.44 -18.05 10.70
N VAL A 656 -9.76 -16.95 11.00
CA VAL A 656 -8.47 -16.57 10.41
C VAL A 656 -7.35 -17.40 11.02
N VAL A 657 -6.66 -18.20 10.22
CA VAL A 657 -5.44 -18.93 10.56
C VAL A 657 -4.24 -18.01 10.28
N ARG A 658 -3.64 -17.48 11.34
CA ARG A 658 -2.53 -16.49 11.24
C ARG A 658 -1.21 -17.21 11.10
N ILE A 659 -0.36 -16.75 10.20
CA ILE A 659 0.94 -17.35 9.90
C ILE A 659 2.01 -16.27 10.02
N GLU A 660 3.10 -16.60 10.69
CA GLU A 660 4.32 -15.81 10.70
C GLU A 660 5.48 -16.72 10.28
N THR A 661 6.09 -16.40 9.14
CA THR A 661 7.30 -17.10 8.66
C THR A 661 8.50 -16.21 8.87
N ARG A 662 9.51 -16.73 9.54
CA ARG A 662 10.82 -16.09 9.75
C ARG A 662 11.87 -16.89 9.02
N ILE A 663 12.75 -16.21 8.30
CA ILE A 663 13.92 -16.80 7.65
C ILE A 663 15.14 -15.92 7.91
N ASP A 664 16.28 -16.57 8.17
CA ASP A 664 17.60 -15.93 8.10
C ASP A 664 18.17 -16.20 6.70
N ASN A 665 17.94 -15.23 5.78
CA ASN A 665 18.41 -15.36 4.40
C ASN A 665 19.93 -15.25 4.33
N ARG A 666 20.59 -16.31 3.87
CA ARG A 666 22.04 -16.44 3.77
C ARG A 666 22.53 -16.71 2.35
N VAL A 667 21.62 -16.67 1.39
CA VAL A 667 21.87 -17.00 -0.02
C VAL A 667 21.43 -15.86 -0.92
N GLU A 668 21.90 -15.87 -2.15
CA GLU A 668 21.69 -14.85 -3.16
C GLU A 668 20.96 -15.42 -4.38
N ASP A 669 20.46 -14.55 -5.27
CA ASP A 669 19.87 -14.87 -6.57
C ASP A 669 18.76 -15.94 -6.49
N HIS A 670 17.79 -15.73 -5.60
CA HIS A 670 16.69 -16.66 -5.41
C HIS A 670 15.34 -15.99 -5.10
N ARG A 671 14.26 -16.75 -5.28
CA ARG A 671 12.90 -16.36 -4.90
C ARG A 671 12.29 -17.41 -3.99
N LEU A 672 11.79 -16.98 -2.82
CA LEU A 672 11.09 -17.81 -1.85
C LEU A 672 9.60 -17.52 -1.86
N ARG A 673 8.77 -18.57 -1.96
CA ARG A 673 7.30 -18.48 -1.96
C ARG A 673 6.67 -19.43 -0.95
N ALA A 674 5.46 -19.08 -0.46
CA ALA A 674 4.62 -19.97 0.32
C ALA A 674 3.46 -20.47 -0.56
N LEU A 675 3.27 -21.79 -0.63
CA LEU A 675 2.29 -22.45 -1.50
C LEU A 675 1.04 -22.84 -0.71
N PHE A 676 -0.14 -22.57 -1.28
CA PHE A 676 -1.44 -22.85 -0.69
C PHE A 676 -2.33 -23.64 -1.65
N PRO A 677 -2.28 -24.98 -1.63
CA PRO A 677 -3.23 -25.83 -2.35
C PRO A 677 -4.64 -25.64 -1.77
N THR A 678 -5.53 -24.99 -2.52
CA THR A 678 -6.82 -24.54 -1.98
C THR A 678 -7.90 -25.61 -1.93
N GLY A 679 -7.75 -26.67 -2.71
CA GLY A 679 -8.79 -27.69 -2.90
C GLY A 679 -10.05 -27.15 -3.62
N VAL A 680 -9.94 -25.99 -4.29
CA VAL A 680 -11.01 -25.32 -5.02
C VAL A 680 -10.72 -25.43 -6.52
N ILE A 681 -11.73 -25.77 -7.32
CA ILE A 681 -11.68 -25.71 -8.78
C ILE A 681 -12.22 -24.35 -9.20
N ALA A 682 -11.41 -23.55 -9.87
CA ALA A 682 -11.79 -22.22 -10.34
C ALA A 682 -11.06 -21.87 -11.64
N ASP A 683 -11.70 -21.08 -12.51
CA ASP A 683 -11.14 -20.54 -13.75
C ASP A 683 -10.57 -19.13 -13.60
N HIS A 684 -10.66 -18.57 -12.41
CA HIS A 684 -10.20 -17.21 -12.10
C HIS A 684 -9.85 -17.06 -10.61
N VAL A 685 -9.08 -16.02 -10.34
CA VAL A 685 -8.72 -15.56 -9.01
C VAL A 685 -9.31 -14.17 -8.77
N TRP A 686 -9.73 -13.89 -7.54
CA TRP A 686 -10.13 -12.57 -7.09
C TRP A 686 -9.02 -11.96 -6.27
N SER A 687 -8.63 -10.72 -6.57
CA SER A 687 -7.58 -10.00 -5.82
C SER A 687 -8.05 -8.61 -5.45
N ASP A 688 -7.84 -8.24 -4.20
CA ASP A 688 -8.14 -6.89 -3.72
C ASP A 688 -7.24 -5.85 -4.38
N GLY A 689 -7.79 -4.69 -4.71
CA GLY A 689 -7.13 -3.56 -5.35
C GLY A 689 -7.76 -2.22 -4.94
N HIS A 690 -7.51 -1.17 -5.72
CA HIS A 690 -8.01 0.18 -5.45
C HIS A 690 -9.53 0.24 -5.55
N PHE A 691 -10.23 0.33 -4.42
CA PHE A 691 -11.69 0.44 -4.33
C PHE A 691 -12.44 -0.61 -5.18
N LEU A 692 -11.82 -1.76 -5.40
CA LEU A 692 -12.33 -2.82 -6.26
C LEU A 692 -11.73 -4.17 -5.85
N VAL A 693 -12.46 -5.24 -6.08
CA VAL A 693 -11.91 -6.60 -6.08
C VAL A 693 -11.84 -7.07 -7.52
N ASN A 694 -10.63 -7.18 -8.05
CA ASN A 694 -10.38 -7.54 -9.44
C ASN A 694 -10.60 -9.03 -9.67
N ARG A 695 -11.29 -9.37 -10.76
CA ARG A 695 -11.40 -10.74 -11.26
C ARG A 695 -10.40 -10.95 -12.38
N ARG A 696 -9.45 -11.87 -12.19
CA ARG A 696 -8.42 -12.19 -13.18
C ARG A 696 -8.50 -13.65 -13.60
N GLY A 697 -8.37 -13.90 -14.90
CA GLY A 697 -8.31 -15.26 -15.43
C GLY A 697 -7.06 -16.00 -14.94
N MET A 698 -7.10 -17.33 -15.00
CA MET A 698 -5.88 -18.13 -14.77
C MET A 698 -4.83 -17.80 -15.85
N PRO A 699 -3.53 -17.79 -15.49
CA PRO A 699 -2.46 -17.51 -16.45
C PRO A 699 -2.54 -18.46 -17.66
N ASP A 700 -2.49 -17.88 -18.86
CA ASP A 700 -2.44 -18.62 -20.12
C ASP A 700 -1.03 -18.48 -20.72
N PRO A 701 -0.25 -19.55 -20.84
CA PRO A 701 1.11 -19.49 -21.33
C PRO A 701 1.23 -19.13 -22.83
N ASP A 702 0.14 -19.23 -23.59
CA ASP A 702 0.11 -18.93 -25.02
C ASP A 702 -0.14 -17.43 -25.30
N ILE A 703 -0.58 -16.65 -24.29
CA ILE A 703 -0.78 -15.22 -24.42
C ILE A 703 0.55 -14.48 -24.36
N GLY A 704 0.72 -13.49 -25.22
CA GLY A 704 1.86 -12.57 -25.18
C GLY A 704 3.15 -13.10 -25.80
N ALA A 705 3.08 -14.14 -26.61
CA ALA A 705 4.27 -14.69 -27.30
C ALA A 705 4.98 -13.67 -28.21
N ASP A 706 4.27 -12.66 -28.73
CA ASP A 706 4.78 -11.55 -29.54
C ASP A 706 4.89 -10.21 -28.79
N TRP A 707 4.57 -10.20 -27.48
CA TRP A 707 4.65 -8.97 -26.67
C TRP A 707 6.10 -8.56 -26.40
N VAL A 708 6.33 -7.28 -26.11
CA VAL A 708 7.64 -6.78 -25.66
C VAL A 708 8.05 -7.46 -24.36
N GLN A 709 7.10 -7.66 -23.45
CA GLN A 709 7.27 -8.46 -22.24
C GLN A 709 6.09 -9.42 -22.08
N PRO A 710 6.31 -10.74 -22.15
CA PRO A 710 5.28 -11.74 -21.90
C PRO A 710 4.76 -11.67 -20.46
N PRO A 711 3.50 -12.06 -20.20
CA PRO A 711 2.97 -12.14 -18.83
C PRO A 711 3.75 -13.15 -17.98
N THR A 712 4.01 -12.85 -16.73
CA THR A 712 4.75 -13.70 -15.79
C THR A 712 3.87 -14.69 -15.02
N GLY A 713 2.54 -14.57 -15.15
CA GLY A 713 1.59 -15.36 -14.37
C GLY A 713 1.34 -14.85 -12.95
N THR A 714 2.15 -13.90 -12.47
CA THR A 714 1.93 -13.24 -11.17
C THR A 714 0.98 -12.06 -11.33
N TYR A 715 0.30 -11.72 -10.22
CA TYR A 715 -0.62 -10.59 -10.12
C TYR A 715 -0.34 -9.75 -8.88
N PRO A 716 -0.57 -8.43 -8.95
CA PRO A 716 -0.53 -7.57 -7.77
C PRO A 716 -1.80 -7.73 -6.93
N GLN A 717 -1.65 -7.63 -5.60
CA GLN A 717 -2.75 -7.62 -4.63
C GLN A 717 -2.50 -6.58 -3.54
N GLN A 718 -3.58 -6.05 -2.95
CA GLN A 718 -3.49 -5.17 -1.79
C GLN A 718 -3.64 -5.99 -0.48
N GLU A 719 -4.85 -6.31 -0.07
CA GLU A 719 -5.12 -6.96 1.21
C GLU A 719 -5.19 -8.49 1.12
N TYR A 720 -5.73 -9.02 0.01
CA TYR A 720 -5.95 -10.45 -0.17
C TYR A 720 -6.12 -10.87 -1.62
N SER A 721 -5.89 -12.16 -1.86
CA SER A 721 -6.37 -12.88 -3.05
C SER A 721 -7.12 -14.13 -2.61
N LEU A 722 -8.09 -14.57 -3.40
CA LEU A 722 -8.92 -15.72 -3.08
C LEU A 722 -9.37 -16.49 -4.32
N VAL A 723 -9.71 -17.75 -4.09
CA VAL A 723 -10.48 -18.57 -5.03
C VAL A 723 -11.70 -19.15 -4.34
N GLN A 724 -12.78 -19.34 -5.08
CA GLN A 724 -14.03 -19.90 -4.57
C GLN A 724 -14.74 -20.78 -5.61
N ASP A 725 -15.54 -21.71 -5.11
CA ASP A 725 -16.55 -22.47 -5.84
C ASP A 725 -17.95 -22.14 -5.26
N GLU A 726 -18.96 -22.91 -5.65
CA GLU A 726 -20.33 -22.73 -5.18
C GLU A 726 -20.52 -22.92 -3.67
N THR A 727 -19.62 -23.66 -3.01
CA THR A 727 -19.71 -23.98 -1.58
C THR A 727 -18.90 -23.04 -0.69
N GLY A 728 -17.99 -22.26 -1.26
CA GLY A 728 -17.09 -21.37 -0.55
C GLY A 728 -15.67 -21.44 -1.09
N GLY A 729 -14.68 -21.01 -0.32
CA GLY A 729 -13.31 -20.94 -0.82
C GLY A 729 -12.25 -20.76 0.23
N LEU A 730 -11.09 -20.31 -0.24
CA LEU A 730 -9.94 -19.94 0.59
C LEU A 730 -9.44 -18.57 0.16
N ALA A 731 -9.37 -17.64 1.12
CA ALA A 731 -8.71 -16.36 0.95
C ALA A 731 -7.32 -16.39 1.60
N LEU A 732 -6.34 -15.86 0.88
CA LEU A 732 -4.98 -15.63 1.33
C LEU A 732 -4.84 -14.15 1.67
N LEU A 733 -4.77 -13.82 2.96
CA LEU A 733 -4.66 -12.46 3.49
C LEU A 733 -3.18 -12.14 3.69
N ASN A 734 -2.77 -10.90 3.43
CA ASN A 734 -1.38 -10.53 3.58
C ASN A 734 -1.18 -9.20 4.33
N ARG A 735 0.08 -8.88 4.63
CA ARG A 735 0.52 -7.62 5.23
C ARG A 735 1.76 -7.13 4.49
N GLY A 736 1.53 -6.44 3.37
CA GLY A 736 2.59 -5.89 2.53
C GLY A 736 3.35 -6.95 1.73
N LEU A 737 2.64 -7.97 1.22
CA LEU A 737 3.14 -9.01 0.32
C LEU A 737 2.32 -8.96 -0.97
N PRO A 738 2.63 -8.02 -1.87
CA PRO A 738 1.73 -7.69 -2.97
C PRO A 738 1.79 -8.66 -4.16
N GLU A 739 2.73 -9.59 -4.24
CA GLU A 739 2.84 -10.53 -5.37
C GLU A 739 2.23 -11.89 -5.05
N VAL A 740 1.28 -12.33 -5.87
CA VAL A 740 0.66 -13.67 -5.83
C VAL A 740 0.57 -14.26 -7.24
N GLU A 741 0.72 -15.58 -7.34
CA GLU A 741 0.46 -16.36 -8.56
C GLU A 741 -0.64 -17.39 -8.28
N ALA A 742 -1.57 -17.56 -9.22
CA ALA A 742 -2.53 -18.64 -9.20
C ALA A 742 -2.12 -19.72 -10.22
N ARG A 743 -2.03 -20.97 -9.79
CA ARG A 743 -1.59 -22.10 -10.60
C ARG A 743 -2.66 -23.18 -10.65
N SER A 744 -2.93 -23.72 -11.84
CA SER A 744 -3.72 -24.94 -11.98
C SER A 744 -2.88 -26.15 -11.61
N ARG A 745 -3.42 -27.04 -10.78
CA ARG A 745 -2.81 -28.32 -10.42
C ARG A 745 -3.33 -29.44 -11.31
N ASP A 746 -2.63 -30.60 -11.31
CA ASP A 746 -3.01 -31.78 -12.11
C ASP A 746 -4.42 -32.32 -11.77
N ASP A 747 -4.89 -32.08 -10.53
CA ASP A 747 -6.23 -32.47 -10.07
C ASP A 747 -7.32 -31.45 -10.42
N GLY A 748 -6.97 -30.38 -11.16
CA GLY A 748 -7.87 -29.31 -11.57
C GLY A 748 -8.13 -28.27 -10.48
N THR A 749 -7.58 -28.42 -9.28
CA THR A 749 -7.69 -27.41 -8.20
C THR A 749 -6.67 -26.29 -8.41
N VAL A 750 -6.94 -25.14 -7.76
CA VAL A 750 -6.03 -24.00 -7.79
C VAL A 750 -5.08 -24.03 -6.59
N GLU A 751 -3.83 -23.70 -6.84
CA GLU A 751 -2.83 -23.38 -5.83
C GLU A 751 -2.50 -21.89 -5.89
N LEU A 752 -2.54 -21.21 -4.74
CA LEU A 752 -2.05 -19.83 -4.62
C LEU A 752 -0.60 -19.86 -4.12
N ALA A 753 0.29 -19.18 -4.82
CA ALA A 753 1.69 -19.03 -4.45
C ALA A 753 1.97 -17.57 -4.06
N LEU A 754 2.25 -17.32 -2.78
CA LEU A 754 2.57 -16.00 -2.22
C LEU A 754 4.08 -15.80 -2.22
N THR A 755 4.58 -14.76 -2.89
CA THR A 755 5.99 -14.42 -2.84
C THR A 755 6.33 -13.77 -1.50
N LEU A 756 7.29 -14.35 -0.79
CA LEU A 756 7.80 -13.85 0.48
C LEU A 756 9.05 -13.00 0.30
N LEU A 757 9.99 -13.51 -0.50
CA LEU A 757 11.29 -12.89 -0.70
C LEU A 757 11.72 -13.07 -2.15
N ARG A 758 12.34 -12.04 -2.69
CA ARG A 758 13.08 -12.08 -3.94
C ARG A 758 14.43 -11.41 -3.73
N SER A 759 15.50 -12.13 -4.11
CA SER A 759 16.89 -11.73 -3.90
C SER A 759 17.61 -11.62 -5.24
N VAL A 760 18.03 -10.42 -5.60
CA VAL A 760 18.76 -10.11 -6.83
C VAL A 760 19.83 -9.06 -6.55
N GLY A 761 20.87 -8.97 -7.35
CA GLY A 761 22.00 -8.08 -7.07
C GLY A 761 22.21 -6.97 -8.09
N TRP A 762 21.26 -6.70 -8.97
CA TRP A 762 21.42 -5.72 -10.05
C TRP A 762 20.16 -4.89 -10.25
N LEU A 763 20.32 -3.59 -10.43
CA LEU A 763 19.21 -2.68 -10.74
C LEU A 763 18.58 -3.09 -12.08
N SER A 764 19.36 -3.20 -13.15
CA SER A 764 18.90 -3.67 -14.47
C SER A 764 19.97 -4.46 -15.21
N ARG A 765 19.53 -5.44 -16.00
CA ARG A 765 20.37 -6.27 -16.86
C ARG A 765 19.66 -6.53 -18.20
N ASP A 766 20.42 -6.99 -19.22
CA ASP A 766 19.91 -7.30 -20.55
C ASP A 766 20.22 -8.74 -21.01
N ASP A 767 20.58 -9.65 -20.08
CA ASP A 767 21.10 -10.98 -20.39
C ASP A 767 20.17 -12.14 -19.99
N PHE A 768 18.84 -11.88 -19.83
CA PHE A 768 17.86 -12.90 -19.46
C PHE A 768 16.57 -12.85 -20.33
N ASP A 769 15.83 -13.97 -20.34
CA ASP A 769 14.76 -14.21 -21.30
C ASP A 769 13.44 -13.50 -20.99
N SER A 770 13.07 -13.34 -19.71
CA SER A 770 11.74 -12.80 -19.31
C SER A 770 11.48 -11.38 -19.81
N ARG A 771 12.52 -10.61 -20.13
CA ARG A 771 12.44 -9.28 -20.77
C ARG A 771 13.12 -9.24 -22.13
N ARG A 772 13.30 -10.39 -22.80
CA ARG A 772 13.84 -10.52 -24.15
C ARG A 772 15.14 -9.75 -24.38
N HIS A 773 16.08 -9.89 -23.46
CA HIS A 773 17.41 -9.27 -23.52
C HIS A 773 17.38 -7.74 -23.71
N SER A 774 16.48 -7.05 -22.98
CA SER A 774 16.43 -5.59 -22.97
C SER A 774 16.59 -5.01 -21.57
N ASN A 775 17.21 -3.84 -21.47
CA ASN A 775 17.34 -3.08 -20.22
C ASN A 775 16.03 -2.36 -19.88
N ALA A 776 15.77 -2.18 -18.57
CA ALA A 776 14.74 -1.29 -18.04
C ALA A 776 15.32 -0.05 -17.34
N GLY A 777 16.63 -0.02 -17.12
CA GLY A 777 17.37 1.04 -16.48
C GLY A 777 18.88 0.84 -16.65
N PRO A 778 19.72 1.65 -15.99
CA PRO A 778 21.17 1.48 -16.05
C PRO A 778 21.61 0.18 -15.34
N THR A 779 22.62 -0.47 -15.91
CA THR A 779 23.21 -1.67 -15.32
C THR A 779 24.12 -1.27 -14.15
N LEU A 780 23.56 -1.29 -12.93
CA LEU A 780 24.22 -0.97 -11.68
C LEU A 780 24.13 -2.14 -10.71
N PHE A 781 25.18 -2.37 -9.95
CA PHE A 781 25.22 -3.40 -8.91
C PHE A 781 24.57 -2.89 -7.63
N THR A 782 23.58 -3.62 -7.11
CA THR A 782 22.75 -3.26 -5.95
C THR A 782 22.73 -4.43 -4.95
N PRO A 783 23.82 -4.68 -4.22
CA PRO A 783 23.96 -5.86 -3.37
C PRO A 783 22.94 -5.96 -2.23
N GLU A 784 22.38 -4.84 -1.76
CA GLU A 784 21.36 -4.87 -0.68
C GLU A 784 20.00 -5.41 -1.17
N ALA A 785 19.76 -5.46 -2.49
CA ALA A 785 18.58 -6.11 -3.05
C ALA A 785 18.62 -7.65 -2.95
N GLN A 786 19.78 -8.24 -2.61
CA GLN A 786 19.88 -9.64 -2.20
C GLN A 786 19.18 -9.92 -0.85
N CYS A 787 18.79 -8.89 -0.13
CA CYS A 787 18.04 -8.98 1.13
C CYS A 787 18.66 -9.98 2.12
N PRO A 788 19.95 -9.86 2.53
CA PRO A 788 20.56 -10.77 3.48
C PRO A 788 20.02 -10.56 4.91
N GLY A 789 20.03 -11.64 5.72
CA GLY A 789 19.70 -11.58 7.14
C GLY A 789 18.26 -11.99 7.49
N GLU A 790 17.80 -11.57 8.67
CA GLU A 790 16.50 -11.99 9.22
C GLU A 790 15.33 -11.23 8.58
N HIS A 791 14.37 -11.98 8.01
CA HIS A 791 13.10 -11.47 7.49
C HIS A 791 11.93 -12.11 8.22
N VAL A 792 10.85 -11.32 8.38
CA VAL A 792 9.60 -11.76 9.02
C VAL A 792 8.42 -11.42 8.13
N PHE A 793 7.74 -12.45 7.65
CA PHE A 793 6.56 -12.32 6.80
C PHE A 793 5.31 -12.69 7.58
N ARG A 794 4.26 -11.85 7.47
CA ARG A 794 2.98 -12.06 8.15
C ARG A 794 1.87 -12.12 7.12
N TYR A 795 1.16 -13.23 7.12
CA TYR A 795 0.02 -13.50 6.27
C TYR A 795 -0.96 -14.43 6.99
N ALA A 796 -2.09 -14.71 6.37
CA ALA A 796 -3.06 -15.61 6.97
C ALA A 796 -3.87 -16.30 5.88
N VAL A 797 -4.51 -17.41 6.22
CA VAL A 797 -5.55 -18.00 5.39
C VAL A 797 -6.89 -17.93 6.09
N LEU A 798 -7.93 -17.69 5.31
CA LEU A 798 -9.31 -17.61 5.76
C LEU A 798 -10.16 -18.56 4.89
N PRO A 799 -10.53 -19.74 5.41
CA PRO A 799 -11.56 -20.55 4.77
C PRO A 799 -12.93 -19.91 4.99
N PHE A 800 -13.79 -19.94 3.99
CA PHE A 800 -15.12 -19.34 4.07
C PHE A 800 -16.16 -20.17 3.33
N GLU A 801 -17.44 -19.96 3.68
CA GLU A 801 -18.62 -20.59 3.09
C GLU A 801 -19.36 -19.59 2.21
N GLY A 802 -19.89 -20.06 1.07
CA GLY A 802 -20.67 -19.23 0.16
C GLY A 802 -19.86 -18.20 -0.63
N GLU A 803 -20.49 -17.11 -1.02
CA GLU A 803 -19.87 -16.03 -1.78
C GLU A 803 -19.00 -15.14 -0.86
N PHE A 804 -17.78 -14.83 -1.28
CA PHE A 804 -16.77 -14.21 -0.42
C PHE A 804 -17.15 -12.83 0.14
N ARG A 805 -17.95 -12.03 -0.59
CA ARG A 805 -18.40 -10.71 -0.11
C ARG A 805 -19.40 -10.85 1.01
N GLU A 806 -20.34 -11.79 0.85
CA GLU A 806 -21.34 -12.10 1.88
C GLU A 806 -20.71 -12.84 3.09
N ALA A 807 -19.69 -13.64 2.86
CA ALA A 807 -18.87 -14.25 3.93
C ALA A 807 -18.01 -13.23 4.68
N GLY A 808 -17.95 -11.97 4.22
CA GLY A 808 -17.24 -10.89 4.89
C GLY A 808 -15.71 -11.03 4.87
N VAL A 809 -15.13 -11.64 3.82
CA VAL A 809 -13.69 -11.84 3.68
C VAL A 809 -12.92 -10.53 3.92
N ARG A 810 -13.39 -9.41 3.35
CA ARG A 810 -12.76 -8.10 3.55
C ARG A 810 -12.82 -7.62 5.00
N SER A 811 -13.95 -7.83 5.69
CA SER A 811 -14.06 -7.48 7.11
C SER A 811 -13.04 -8.24 7.96
N TRP A 812 -12.87 -9.54 7.69
CA TRP A 812 -11.86 -10.36 8.35
C TRP A 812 -10.42 -9.95 7.99
N SER A 813 -10.16 -9.57 6.72
CA SER A 813 -8.87 -9.03 6.31
C SER A 813 -8.52 -7.77 7.10
N ARG A 814 -9.44 -6.81 7.19
CA ARG A 814 -9.23 -5.59 7.97
C ARG A 814 -9.01 -5.87 9.46
N ARG A 815 -9.80 -6.76 10.08
CA ARG A 815 -9.58 -7.19 11.48
C ARG A 815 -8.22 -7.85 11.68
N TYR A 816 -7.72 -8.59 10.68
CA TYR A 816 -6.38 -9.18 10.72
C TYR A 816 -5.28 -8.10 10.67
N ARG A 817 -5.44 -7.08 9.85
CA ARG A 817 -4.45 -6.00 9.62
C ARG A 817 -4.50 -4.94 10.73
N VAL A 818 -5.69 -4.51 11.14
CA VAL A 818 -5.92 -3.41 12.09
C VAL A 818 -6.20 -3.98 13.48
N LYS A 819 -5.18 -3.93 14.35
CA LYS A 819 -5.29 -4.41 15.72
C LYS A 819 -5.96 -3.36 16.62
N PRO A 820 -6.72 -3.78 17.67
CA PRO A 820 -7.13 -2.87 18.73
C PRO A 820 -5.92 -2.22 19.39
N VAL A 821 -6.10 -0.99 19.79
CA VAL A 821 -5.04 -0.23 20.46
C VAL A 821 -5.36 -0.11 21.94
N THR A 822 -4.40 -0.46 22.81
CA THR A 822 -4.62 -0.45 24.26
C THR A 822 -3.75 0.60 24.90
N VAL A 823 -4.34 1.42 25.77
CA VAL A 823 -3.67 2.39 26.61
C VAL A 823 -3.93 2.04 28.08
N GLN A 824 -2.89 2.10 28.90
CA GLN A 824 -3.01 2.00 30.34
C GLN A 824 -3.03 3.40 30.96
N GLY A 825 -3.96 3.64 31.88
CA GLY A 825 -4.11 4.90 32.59
C GLY A 825 -4.50 4.74 34.06
N VAL A 826 -4.73 5.83 34.73
CA VAL A 826 -5.25 5.91 36.12
C VAL A 826 -6.54 6.70 36.08
N LEU A 827 -7.57 6.25 36.81
CA LEU A 827 -8.87 6.93 36.87
C LEU A 827 -8.75 8.34 37.47
N ALA A 828 -9.23 9.32 36.74
CA ALA A 828 -9.81 10.55 37.32
C ALA A 828 -10.84 11.09 36.33
N GLY A 829 -12.13 10.92 36.64
CA GLY A 829 -13.26 11.45 35.86
C GLY A 829 -14.00 10.43 34.99
N SER A 830 -15.29 10.67 34.80
CA SER A 830 -16.24 9.76 34.16
C SER A 830 -16.34 9.98 32.66
N THR A 831 -15.39 9.50 31.88
CA THR A 831 -15.71 9.24 30.47
C THR A 831 -16.35 7.86 30.37
N LYS A 832 -17.61 7.82 29.97
CA LYS A 832 -18.30 6.56 29.68
C LYS A 832 -17.66 5.96 28.43
N GLY A 833 -17.18 4.72 28.51
CA GLY A 833 -16.90 3.90 27.35
C GLY A 833 -18.18 3.60 26.56
N GLY A 834 -18.03 3.03 25.39
CA GLY A 834 -19.17 2.54 24.59
C GLY A 834 -19.73 3.53 23.57
N GLN A 835 -19.16 4.72 23.40
CA GLN A 835 -19.56 5.66 22.33
C GLN A 835 -18.87 5.32 21.01
N SER A 836 -19.61 5.49 19.89
CA SER A 836 -19.15 5.29 18.51
C SER A 836 -19.22 6.60 17.73
N LEU A 837 -18.10 7.02 17.12
CA LEU A 837 -18.12 8.15 16.19
C LEU A 837 -18.78 7.78 14.85
N VAL A 838 -18.43 6.64 14.30
CA VAL A 838 -19.03 6.10 13.07
C VAL A 838 -19.23 4.60 13.24
N ARG A 839 -20.47 4.15 13.00
CA ARG A 839 -20.84 2.73 12.97
C ARG A 839 -21.62 2.43 11.71
N GLN A 840 -21.16 1.46 10.93
CA GLN A 840 -21.88 0.90 9.79
C GLN A 840 -22.95 -0.06 10.28
N GLU A 841 -24.17 0.04 9.74
CA GLU A 841 -25.26 -0.87 10.07
C GLU A 841 -25.15 -2.19 9.31
N SER A 842 -25.02 -2.11 7.99
CA SER A 842 -24.93 -3.32 7.16
C SER A 842 -23.51 -3.88 7.06
N GLY A 843 -22.50 -3.03 7.14
CA GLY A 843 -21.10 -3.37 6.91
C GLY A 843 -20.80 -3.85 5.48
N ARG A 844 -21.73 -3.61 4.53
CA ARG A 844 -21.56 -4.01 3.11
C ARG A 844 -20.65 -3.06 2.36
N ALA A 845 -20.77 -1.76 2.61
CA ALA A 845 -19.84 -0.79 2.07
C ALA A 845 -18.48 -0.91 2.75
N THR A 846 -17.41 -0.60 2.02
CA THR A 846 -16.06 -0.54 2.60
C THR A 846 -15.71 0.90 2.89
N VAL A 847 -15.55 1.26 4.17
CA VAL A 847 -15.04 2.56 4.59
C VAL A 847 -13.53 2.59 4.42
N THR A 848 -12.98 3.58 3.73
CA THR A 848 -11.56 3.71 3.44
C THR A 848 -10.90 4.89 4.16
N ALA A 849 -11.69 5.91 4.51
CA ALA A 849 -11.20 7.04 5.31
C ALA A 849 -12.27 7.52 6.30
N ILE A 850 -11.83 7.86 7.51
CA ILE A 850 -12.58 8.61 8.49
C ILE A 850 -11.63 9.65 9.06
N LYS A 851 -11.89 10.92 8.78
CA LYS A 851 -10.96 12.01 9.13
C LYS A 851 -11.67 13.34 9.26
N ARG A 852 -10.97 14.36 9.78
CA ARG A 852 -11.41 15.73 9.66
C ARG A 852 -11.24 16.21 8.21
N HIS A 853 -12.15 17.03 7.71
CA HIS A 853 -12.06 17.71 6.42
C HIS A 853 -10.79 18.57 6.30
N GLU A 854 -10.19 18.65 5.11
CA GLU A 854 -8.94 19.37 4.86
C GLU A 854 -8.96 20.85 5.32
N ARG A 855 -10.08 21.52 5.14
CA ARG A 855 -10.22 22.97 5.42
C ARG A 855 -11.29 23.34 6.46
N ARG A 856 -12.29 22.48 6.64
CA ARG A 856 -13.43 22.72 7.55
C ARG A 856 -13.28 21.86 8.82
N ASP A 857 -13.94 22.25 9.89
CA ASP A 857 -13.99 21.43 11.11
C ASP A 857 -15.21 20.52 11.09
N THR A 858 -15.25 19.65 10.08
CA THR A 858 -16.31 18.67 9.82
C THR A 858 -15.72 17.30 9.63
N LEU A 859 -16.52 16.26 9.86
CA LEU A 859 -16.11 14.86 9.71
C LEU A 859 -16.27 14.43 8.25
N VAL A 860 -15.26 13.82 7.67
CA VAL A 860 -15.30 13.18 6.35
C VAL A 860 -15.28 11.68 6.49
N VAL A 861 -16.19 10.98 5.82
CA VAL A 861 -16.22 9.53 5.69
C VAL A 861 -16.20 9.18 4.21
N ARG A 862 -15.18 8.43 3.76
CA ARG A 862 -15.10 7.88 2.41
C ARG A 862 -15.33 6.38 2.45
N LEU A 863 -16.17 5.91 1.55
CA LEU A 863 -16.53 4.49 1.43
C LEU A 863 -16.80 4.14 -0.03
N TYR A 864 -16.79 2.87 -0.35
CA TYR A 864 -17.18 2.40 -1.67
C TYR A 864 -18.01 1.11 -1.60
N ASN A 865 -18.74 0.84 -2.68
CA ASN A 865 -19.50 -0.38 -2.86
C ASN A 865 -18.64 -1.45 -3.57
N PRO A 866 -18.27 -2.56 -2.92
CA PRO A 866 -17.49 -3.63 -3.54
C PRO A 866 -18.33 -4.60 -4.41
N PHE A 867 -19.66 -4.41 -4.46
CA PHE A 867 -20.58 -5.31 -5.16
C PHE A 867 -20.91 -4.80 -6.56
N SER A 868 -21.32 -5.73 -7.44
CA SER A 868 -21.83 -5.43 -8.78
C SER A 868 -23.29 -4.98 -8.81
N GLY A 869 -23.99 -4.96 -7.68
CA GLY A 869 -25.33 -4.41 -7.50
C GLY A 869 -25.31 -3.22 -6.53
N PRO A 870 -26.36 -2.38 -6.55
CA PRO A 870 -26.47 -1.27 -5.60
C PRO A 870 -26.67 -1.79 -4.17
N ILE A 871 -26.15 -1.05 -3.20
CA ILE A 871 -26.30 -1.36 -1.78
C ILE A 871 -26.92 -0.18 -1.02
N GLN A 872 -27.54 -0.51 0.13
CA GLN A 872 -27.96 0.46 1.12
C GLN A 872 -27.02 0.35 2.31
N GLU A 873 -26.51 1.48 2.79
CA GLU A 873 -25.69 1.57 3.99
C GLU A 873 -26.19 2.70 4.88
N THR A 874 -26.29 2.45 6.17
CA THR A 874 -26.59 3.49 7.17
C THR A 874 -25.35 3.72 8.03
N LEU A 875 -24.94 4.98 8.12
CA LEU A 875 -23.87 5.40 9.01
C LEU A 875 -24.47 6.03 10.27
N TRP A 876 -24.25 5.39 11.40
CA TRP A 876 -24.69 5.85 12.74
C TRP A 876 -23.55 6.58 13.46
N THR A 877 -23.94 7.54 14.31
CA THR A 877 -23.02 8.22 15.25
C THR A 877 -23.72 8.52 16.57
N ASP A 878 -23.00 8.45 17.69
CA ASP A 878 -23.50 8.90 19.00
C ASP A 878 -23.44 10.43 19.16
N ALA A 879 -22.74 11.14 18.27
CA ALA A 879 -22.78 12.60 18.18
C ALA A 879 -24.04 13.09 17.47
N THR A 880 -24.29 14.40 17.48
CA THR A 880 -25.43 15.00 16.76
C THR A 880 -24.99 15.54 15.41
N ILE A 881 -25.65 15.12 14.34
CA ILE A 881 -25.44 15.59 12.98
C ILE A 881 -26.29 16.86 12.77
N ALA A 882 -25.64 17.98 12.45
CA ALA A 882 -26.31 19.24 12.08
C ALA A 882 -26.54 19.38 10.57
N GLY A 883 -25.69 18.75 9.74
CA GLY A 883 -25.78 18.74 8.29
C GLY A 883 -24.95 17.65 7.65
N ALA A 884 -25.32 17.23 6.45
CA ALA A 884 -24.58 16.22 5.68
C ALA A 884 -24.56 16.56 4.19
N TRP A 885 -23.45 16.25 3.53
CA TRP A 885 -23.25 16.51 2.10
C TRP A 885 -22.50 15.39 1.42
N LEU A 886 -22.87 15.12 0.17
CA LEU A 886 -21.97 14.43 -0.76
C LEU A 886 -20.87 15.41 -1.21
N THR A 887 -19.66 14.91 -1.33
CA THR A 887 -18.52 15.68 -1.84
C THR A 887 -17.80 14.92 -2.95
N ASP A 888 -17.05 15.64 -3.76
CA ASP A 888 -16.05 15.05 -4.64
C ASP A 888 -14.84 14.50 -3.84
N LEU A 889 -13.82 13.97 -4.53
CA LEU A 889 -12.62 13.45 -3.87
C LEU A 889 -11.70 14.55 -3.30
N LEU A 890 -11.89 15.82 -3.72
CA LEU A 890 -11.22 16.99 -3.15
C LEU A 890 -11.98 17.59 -1.96
N GLU A 891 -13.05 16.90 -1.51
CA GLU A 891 -13.92 17.29 -0.41
C GLU A 891 -14.73 18.58 -0.67
N GLU A 892 -14.97 18.93 -1.95
CA GLU A 892 -15.88 20.03 -2.31
C GLU A 892 -17.33 19.52 -2.32
N ARG A 893 -18.24 20.28 -1.68
CA ARG A 893 -19.65 19.89 -1.57
C ARG A 893 -20.33 19.89 -2.93
N GLU A 894 -21.00 18.79 -3.27
CA GLU A 894 -21.78 18.62 -4.50
C GLU A 894 -23.29 18.67 -4.25
N ALA A 895 -23.76 17.97 -3.21
CA ALA A 895 -25.18 17.87 -2.90
C ALA A 895 -25.41 17.72 -1.38
N GLU A 896 -26.47 18.34 -0.87
CA GLU A 896 -26.93 18.14 0.50
C GLU A 896 -27.63 16.79 0.64
N LEU A 897 -27.35 16.07 1.72
CA LEU A 897 -27.97 14.79 2.06
C LEU A 897 -29.01 14.98 3.17
N PRO A 898 -30.13 14.25 3.12
CA PRO A 898 -31.04 14.18 4.25
C PRO A 898 -30.32 13.56 5.45
N ALA A 899 -30.20 14.34 6.52
CA ALA A 899 -29.60 13.89 7.76
C ALA A 899 -30.65 13.76 8.86
N ARG A 900 -30.51 12.72 9.68
CA ARG A 900 -31.21 12.62 10.97
C ARG A 900 -30.22 12.89 12.10
N PRO A 901 -30.67 13.16 13.33
CA PRO A 901 -29.75 13.57 14.40
C PRO A 901 -28.56 12.64 14.65
N HIS A 902 -28.73 11.35 14.37
CA HIS A 902 -27.71 10.33 14.69
C HIS A 902 -27.38 9.38 13.52
N HIS A 903 -27.92 9.60 12.34
CA HIS A 903 -27.59 8.76 11.18
C HIS A 903 -27.87 9.43 9.85
N ILE A 904 -27.24 8.90 8.82
CA ILE A 904 -27.52 9.15 7.42
C ILE A 904 -27.71 7.82 6.68
N ASP A 905 -28.59 7.79 5.69
CA ASP A 905 -28.82 6.66 4.81
C ASP A 905 -28.21 6.95 3.44
N LEU A 906 -27.44 5.99 2.90
CA LEU A 906 -26.73 6.10 1.64
C LEU A 906 -27.15 4.96 0.70
N ALA A 907 -27.62 5.33 -0.50
CA ALA A 907 -27.74 4.41 -1.62
C ALA A 907 -26.47 4.52 -2.47
N ILE A 908 -25.74 3.43 -2.61
CA ILE A 908 -24.42 3.43 -3.27
C ILE A 908 -24.49 2.52 -4.49
N GLU A 909 -24.34 3.11 -5.67
CA GLU A 909 -24.30 2.39 -6.94
C GLU A 909 -23.13 1.39 -7.01
N PRO A 910 -23.20 0.40 -7.93
CA PRO A 910 -22.12 -0.59 -8.08
C PRO A 910 -20.75 0.05 -8.25
N HIS A 911 -19.77 -0.43 -7.51
CA HIS A 911 -18.36 -0.01 -7.57
C HIS A 911 -18.11 1.49 -7.37
N ARG A 912 -19.14 2.24 -6.90
CA ARG A 912 -19.05 3.69 -6.69
C ARG A 912 -18.28 4.02 -5.42
N ILE A 913 -17.35 4.97 -5.51
CA ILE A 913 -16.72 5.66 -4.38
C ILE A 913 -17.61 6.83 -3.98
N VAL A 914 -17.92 6.93 -2.69
CA VAL A 914 -18.74 8.00 -2.12
C VAL A 914 -17.94 8.66 -1.00
N THR A 915 -17.89 10.00 -1.00
CA THR A 915 -17.34 10.77 0.09
C THR A 915 -18.47 11.62 0.71
N VAL A 916 -18.60 11.52 2.02
CA VAL A 916 -19.64 12.23 2.79
C VAL A 916 -18.97 13.18 3.78
N GLU A 917 -19.41 14.42 3.83
CA GLU A 917 -19.05 15.39 4.86
C GLU A 917 -20.22 15.51 5.86
N LEU A 918 -19.92 15.40 7.15
CA LEU A 918 -20.86 15.52 8.26
C LEU A 918 -20.46 16.70 9.16
N GLU A 919 -21.39 17.61 9.35
CA GLU A 919 -21.25 18.66 10.39
C GLU A 919 -21.72 18.10 11.72
N ILE A 920 -20.77 17.87 12.61
CA ILE A 920 -20.99 17.28 13.92
C ILE A 920 -21.05 18.39 14.96
N VAL A 921 -22.10 18.39 15.76
CA VAL A 921 -22.17 19.23 16.96
C VAL A 921 -21.51 18.48 18.09
N SER A 922 -20.43 19.03 18.61
CA SER A 922 -19.77 18.46 19.80
C SER A 922 -20.74 18.43 20.97
N PRO A 923 -20.74 17.37 21.79
CA PRO A 923 -21.65 17.20 22.93
C PRO A 923 -21.49 18.29 24.02
#